data_0d605d1cd0f727d8e46bf4e1a5669d01
#
_entry.id   0d605d1cd0f727d8e46bf4e1a5669d01
#
_cell.length_a   1.000
_cell.length_b   1.000
_cell.length_c   1.000
_cell.angle_alpha   90.00
_cell.angle_beta   90.00
_cell.angle_gamma   90.00
#
_symmetry.space_group_name_H-M   'P 1'
#
loop_
_entity.id
_entity.type
_entity.pdbx_description
1 polymer ?
#
loop_
_entity_poly.entity_id
_entity_poly.type
_entity_poly.pdbx_seq_one_letter_code
_entity_poly.pdbx_strand_id
1 'polypeptide(L)'
;MMKKVLFLLSSCVLLSVALCGCSRYETVPGDAQQTKIYTLDNGMKVFMSVNKEQPRIQTYIAVRTGSKKDPSETTGLSHYLEHLMFKGTQQFGTLDYEAEKPMLDEIERLFEVYRTTTDEAERLALYHRIDSVSYEASKLAIPNEYDKLMAIIGAEGTNAWTSNDETVYTEDIPSNQIDNWARIQADRFRNCVIRGFHTELEAVYEEKNMTMSSDSDKLWEALANALTPHHPYGQQTTIGTQEHLKNPSIVNIKAHQARYYVPNNIAICASGDFDPDEMVAAIEKYFGDWQPNPDIPEFTFEPEPPVTEPVVRNVYGVESEVVALAWRLPGAADLKTHAVAEIAGSILSNGQAGLMDLDINQQQKALYAQGFVESETDYGMFLALGQPKQGQTLEELRDILLAEVALLRSGDFDGSLIEATVNNVKLRKMRALESNSARARNYVRAFIDGIPWKDACRDLDRLSAVTKEDVVAFANEYLGANAYAVVYKRQGEDDTVQKISAPKITPIVTNRDQASAFLQEIQNAPVAPIEPVYVDFSKDMSRFTLAPGAEVLYKHNDLNDIFTLNAIYNRGNLQDPALEMAFGYLSYLGTDDMTPEEFASRMYALACSISFGAGTTSSSFRISGLGENMAEAVRLVEDLVQHARPDEAVLANLKADLMKSRADAKRSQRSCNAALTQYIQYGPEFVKATSLSDAQLMSMTSEQLLAKVREVFDLGHEILYYGPMQERELKQVLPEVHHIAPDAVPVPEVHPAMLTTPTDRVLLVQYDAPQINYTRFSDRGETFDPATAADLALFNEYFGGGMNTVVFQELREARGLAYSAWARLAAPRFADGTYSFIAYIATQRSEERRVGKECRSR
;
A
#
# COMPACT_ATOMS: atom_id res chain seq x y z
N MET A 1 -49.71 35.11 -39.70
CA MET A 1 -49.41 34.35 -38.49
C MET A 1 -48.16 33.45 -38.63
N MET A 2 -47.98 32.76 -39.74
CA MET A 2 -46.79 31.88 -39.98
C MET A 2 -45.41 32.59 -39.98
N LYS A 3 -45.30 33.85 -40.43
CA LYS A 3 -43.98 34.56 -40.39
C LYS A 3 -43.50 34.98 -38.97
N LYS A 4 -44.39 35.13 -37.98
CA LYS A 4 -44.09 35.47 -36.62
C LYS A 4 -43.66 34.21 -35.79
N VAL A 5 -44.18 33.02 -36.15
CA VAL A 5 -43.79 31.75 -35.52
C VAL A 5 -42.42 31.29 -36.00
N LEU A 6 -42.05 31.53 -37.24
CA LEU A 6 -40.74 31.23 -37.78
C LEU A 6 -39.62 32.11 -37.15
N PHE A 7 -39.94 33.37 -36.83
CA PHE A 7 -38.99 34.28 -36.20
C PHE A 7 -38.78 33.95 -34.73
N LEU A 8 -39.80 33.48 -34.02
CA LEU A 8 -39.66 33.00 -32.62
C LEU A 8 -38.93 31.65 -32.54
N LEU A 9 -39.13 30.74 -33.48
CA LEU A 9 -38.37 29.49 -33.54
C LEU A 9 -36.91 29.70 -33.91
N SER A 10 -36.58 30.64 -34.80
CA SER A 10 -35.21 31.04 -35.13
C SER A 10 -34.51 31.71 -33.96
N SER A 11 -35.23 32.54 -33.17
CA SER A 11 -34.65 33.19 -31.97
C SER A 11 -34.43 32.20 -30.83
N CYS A 12 -35.27 31.19 -30.64
CA CYS A 12 -35.06 30.12 -29.64
C CYS A 12 -33.93 29.18 -30.02
N VAL A 13 -33.72 28.89 -31.31
CA VAL A 13 -32.58 28.08 -31.77
C VAL A 13 -31.26 28.88 -31.67
N LEU A 14 -31.28 30.21 -31.91
CA LEU A 14 -30.11 31.06 -31.71
C LEU A 14 -29.82 31.35 -30.24
N LEU A 15 -30.82 31.34 -29.36
CA LEU A 15 -30.59 31.43 -27.90
C LEU A 15 -30.12 30.10 -27.30
N SER A 16 -30.51 28.94 -27.85
CA SER A 16 -29.99 27.63 -27.39
C SER A 16 -28.58 27.31 -27.87
N VAL A 17 -28.11 27.96 -28.93
CA VAL A 17 -26.72 27.87 -29.41
C VAL A 17 -25.80 28.89 -28.70
N ALA A 18 -26.36 29.96 -28.09
CA ALA A 18 -25.60 30.96 -27.35
C ALA A 18 -25.44 30.62 -25.84
N LEU A 19 -26.04 29.51 -25.37
CA LEU A 19 -25.91 28.99 -23.99
C LEU A 19 -25.01 27.73 -23.91
N CYS A 20 -24.34 27.34 -24.97
CA CYS A 20 -23.08 26.59 -24.86
C CYS A 20 -21.98 27.59 -24.44
N GLY A 21 -22.08 28.13 -23.24
CA GLY A 21 -20.95 28.72 -22.57
C GLY A 21 -19.87 27.63 -22.54
N CYS A 22 -18.69 27.91 -23.09
CA CYS A 22 -17.54 27.03 -22.87
C CYS A 22 -17.41 26.80 -21.37
N SER A 23 -17.78 25.61 -20.94
CA SER A 23 -17.49 25.21 -19.55
C SER A 23 -15.99 25.33 -19.34
N ARG A 24 -15.57 26.01 -18.29
CA ARG A 24 -14.13 26.09 -17.92
C ARG A 24 -13.53 24.70 -17.73
N TYR A 25 -14.38 23.73 -17.42
CA TYR A 25 -14.01 22.36 -17.10
C TYR A 25 -14.50 21.37 -18.17
N GLU A 26 -13.65 20.41 -18.49
CA GLU A 26 -14.08 19.18 -19.15
C GLU A 26 -14.75 18.29 -18.10
N THR A 27 -15.92 17.74 -18.41
CA THR A 27 -16.68 16.83 -17.54
C THR A 27 -17.20 15.64 -18.36
N VAL A 28 -17.38 14.50 -17.69
CA VAL A 28 -17.90 13.28 -18.33
C VAL A 28 -19.30 12.97 -17.80
N PRO A 29 -20.34 12.92 -18.65
CA PRO A 29 -21.68 12.54 -18.20
C PRO A 29 -21.69 11.12 -17.62
N GLY A 30 -22.28 10.96 -16.43
CA GLY A 30 -22.38 9.67 -15.73
C GLY A 30 -21.12 9.30 -14.93
N ASP A 31 -20.15 10.18 -14.85
CA ASP A 31 -18.97 9.99 -13.98
C ASP A 31 -19.39 10.00 -12.51
N ALA A 32 -19.18 8.87 -11.82
CA ALA A 32 -19.50 8.71 -10.39
C ALA A 32 -18.68 9.64 -9.49
N GLN A 33 -17.47 10.05 -9.92
CA GLN A 33 -16.62 10.98 -9.20
C GLN A 33 -16.96 12.45 -9.46
N GLN A 34 -17.84 12.74 -10.42
CA GLN A 34 -18.21 14.09 -10.86
C GLN A 34 -16.98 14.95 -11.19
N THR A 35 -16.02 14.34 -11.85
CA THR A 35 -14.71 14.92 -12.12
C THR A 35 -14.81 16.21 -12.92
N LYS A 36 -14.06 17.21 -12.49
CA LYS A 36 -13.76 18.43 -13.25
C LYS A 36 -12.30 18.39 -13.69
N ILE A 37 -12.07 18.45 -15.01
CA ILE A 37 -10.73 18.48 -15.57
C ILE A 37 -10.47 19.87 -16.10
N TYR A 38 -9.35 20.47 -15.69
CA TYR A 38 -8.86 21.75 -16.17
C TYR A 38 -7.49 21.55 -16.81
N THR A 39 -7.24 22.24 -17.92
CA THR A 39 -5.92 22.25 -18.55
C THR A 39 -5.43 23.68 -18.59
N LEU A 40 -4.28 23.94 -17.96
CA LEU A 40 -3.62 25.24 -17.97
C LEU A 40 -3.08 25.53 -19.37
N ASP A 41 -2.85 26.82 -19.68
CA ASP A 41 -2.27 27.26 -20.96
C ASP A 41 -0.90 26.63 -21.24
N ASN A 42 -0.15 26.25 -20.22
CA ASN A 42 1.14 25.57 -20.32
C ASN A 42 1.04 24.03 -20.47
N GLY A 43 -0.20 23.49 -20.57
CA GLY A 43 -0.47 22.08 -20.79
C GLY A 43 -0.59 21.24 -19.54
N MET A 44 -0.38 21.77 -18.32
CA MET A 44 -0.59 21.04 -17.07
C MET A 44 -2.06 20.67 -16.91
N LYS A 45 -2.33 19.45 -16.52
CA LYS A 45 -3.70 18.96 -16.25
C LYS A 45 -4.00 18.98 -14.75
N VAL A 46 -5.23 19.35 -14.41
CA VAL A 46 -5.75 19.34 -13.05
C VAL A 46 -7.03 18.51 -13.05
N PHE A 47 -6.99 17.38 -12.37
CA PHE A 47 -8.15 16.51 -12.14
C PHE A 47 -8.68 16.75 -10.74
N MET A 48 -9.98 16.99 -10.61
CA MET A 48 -10.60 17.39 -9.36
C MET A 48 -11.89 16.63 -9.09
N SER A 49 -12.04 16.10 -7.88
CA SER A 49 -13.27 15.54 -7.37
C SER A 49 -13.61 16.12 -6.00
N VAL A 50 -14.74 16.78 -5.87
CA VAL A 50 -15.18 17.35 -4.61
C VAL A 50 -15.80 16.25 -3.74
N ASN A 51 -15.30 16.11 -2.51
CA ASN A 51 -15.85 15.24 -1.48
C ASN A 51 -15.69 15.91 -0.12
N LYS A 52 -16.81 16.25 0.51
CA LYS A 52 -16.85 17.08 1.72
C LYS A 52 -17.00 16.31 3.04
N GLU A 53 -16.74 15.01 3.00
CA GLU A 53 -16.84 14.14 4.20
C GLU A 53 -15.84 14.52 5.30
N GLN A 54 -14.70 15.05 4.89
CA GLN A 54 -13.66 15.54 5.80
C GLN A 54 -13.12 16.87 5.28
N PRO A 55 -12.70 17.82 6.17
CA PRO A 55 -12.16 19.11 5.76
C PRO A 55 -10.70 18.99 5.31
N ARG A 56 -10.41 18.01 4.47
CA ARG A 56 -9.08 17.67 3.96
C ARG A 56 -9.11 17.40 2.46
N ILE A 57 -7.95 17.49 1.83
CA ILE A 57 -7.75 17.32 0.40
C ILE A 57 -6.57 16.39 0.19
N GLN A 58 -6.84 15.23 -0.38
CA GLN A 58 -5.77 14.37 -0.89
C GLN A 58 -5.29 14.89 -2.24
N THR A 59 -4.00 15.11 -2.34
CA THR A 59 -3.33 15.60 -3.55
C THR A 59 -2.30 14.62 -4.06
N TYR A 60 -2.20 14.50 -5.39
CA TYR A 60 -1.10 13.82 -6.09
C TYR A 60 -0.58 14.73 -7.18
N ILE A 61 0.73 14.86 -7.27
CA ILE A 61 1.41 15.48 -8.42
C ILE A 61 2.11 14.35 -9.16
N ALA A 62 1.53 13.95 -10.30
CA ALA A 62 1.98 12.84 -11.11
C ALA A 62 2.84 13.33 -12.27
N VAL A 63 4.06 12.83 -12.37
CA VAL A 63 4.98 13.08 -13.48
C VAL A 63 5.00 11.83 -14.36
N ARG A 64 4.74 11.99 -15.66
CA ARG A 64 4.73 10.87 -16.64
C ARG A 64 6.16 10.50 -17.04
N THR A 65 6.94 10.06 -16.05
CA THR A 65 8.30 9.55 -16.18
C THR A 65 8.63 8.65 -15.00
N GLY A 66 9.29 7.55 -15.29
CA GLY A 66 9.79 6.60 -14.30
C GLY A 66 11.06 5.94 -14.83
N SER A 67 11.46 4.86 -14.19
CA SER A 67 12.76 4.21 -14.42
C SER A 67 12.96 3.66 -15.84
N LYS A 68 11.88 3.38 -16.61
CA LYS A 68 12.04 2.97 -18.01
C LYS A 68 12.71 4.03 -18.90
N LYS A 69 12.68 5.28 -18.48
CA LYS A 69 13.31 6.40 -19.20
C LYS A 69 14.69 6.77 -18.69
N ASP A 70 15.22 6.02 -17.73
CA ASP A 70 16.59 6.18 -17.27
C ASP A 70 17.56 5.79 -18.39
N PRO A 71 18.67 6.54 -18.58
CA PRO A 71 19.73 6.09 -19.46
C PRO A 71 20.29 4.74 -19.03
N SER A 72 20.51 3.84 -19.98
CA SER A 72 20.99 2.48 -19.70
C SER A 72 22.33 2.43 -18.95
N GLU A 73 23.12 3.49 -19.02
CA GLU A 73 24.41 3.65 -18.35
C GLU A 73 24.33 4.32 -16.96
N THR A 74 23.12 4.77 -16.53
CA THR A 74 22.87 5.42 -15.23
C THR A 74 21.46 5.11 -14.72
N THR A 75 21.12 3.83 -14.62
CA THR A 75 19.82 3.38 -14.11
C THR A 75 19.64 3.72 -12.62
N GLY A 76 18.39 3.85 -12.16
CA GLY A 76 18.06 4.29 -10.80
C GLY A 76 18.01 5.80 -10.64
N LEU A 77 18.18 6.53 -11.73
CA LEU A 77 18.24 7.99 -11.74
C LEU A 77 16.89 8.63 -11.39
N SER A 78 15.79 8.09 -11.92
CA SER A 78 14.43 8.57 -11.64
C SER A 78 14.09 8.45 -10.17
N HIS A 79 14.39 7.31 -9.55
CA HIS A 79 14.17 7.06 -8.13
C HIS A 79 15.07 7.96 -7.25
N TYR A 80 16.33 8.11 -7.63
CA TYR A 80 17.23 8.98 -6.89
C TYR A 80 16.84 10.47 -6.99
N LEU A 81 16.33 10.93 -8.13
CA LEU A 81 15.76 12.27 -8.28
C LEU A 81 14.56 12.46 -7.36
N GLU A 82 13.70 11.46 -7.23
CA GLU A 82 12.57 11.49 -6.28
C GLU A 82 13.05 11.86 -4.88
N HIS A 83 14.06 11.18 -4.33
CA HIS A 83 14.65 11.47 -3.03
C HIS A 83 15.18 12.91 -2.95
N LEU A 84 15.88 13.35 -4.00
CA LEU A 84 16.49 14.67 -4.04
C LEU A 84 15.47 15.82 -4.10
N MET A 85 14.26 15.55 -4.61
CA MET A 85 13.15 16.51 -4.62
C MET A 85 12.68 16.91 -3.21
N PHE A 86 13.05 16.20 -2.16
CA PHE A 86 12.77 16.55 -0.76
C PHE A 86 13.85 17.41 -0.11
N LYS A 87 14.98 17.66 -0.79
CA LYS A 87 16.14 18.35 -0.21
C LYS A 87 16.09 19.87 -0.33
N GLY A 88 15.03 20.43 -0.93
CA GLY A 88 14.74 21.85 -1.00
C GLY A 88 15.06 22.51 -2.33
N THR A 89 14.95 23.83 -2.32
CA THR A 89 15.05 24.70 -3.50
C THR A 89 16.07 25.81 -3.29
N GLN A 90 16.02 26.82 -4.13
CA GLN A 90 16.78 28.05 -3.91
C GLN A 90 16.23 28.89 -2.75
N GLN A 91 14.95 28.69 -2.36
CA GLN A 91 14.26 29.49 -1.35
C GLN A 91 14.18 28.81 0.02
N PHE A 92 14.10 27.49 0.05
CA PHE A 92 14.06 26.68 1.27
C PHE A 92 15.04 25.51 1.23
N GLY A 93 15.37 24.93 2.38
CA GLY A 93 16.40 23.89 2.51
C GLY A 93 17.81 24.47 2.60
N THR A 94 17.95 25.79 2.72
CA THR A 94 19.24 26.50 2.80
C THR A 94 19.13 27.77 3.64
N LEU A 95 20.22 28.12 4.29
CA LEU A 95 20.38 29.41 4.98
C LEU A 95 20.79 30.52 4.02
N ASP A 96 21.60 30.21 3.00
CA ASP A 96 22.10 31.15 2.00
C ASP A 96 22.48 30.37 0.73
N TYR A 97 21.59 30.40 -0.26
CA TYR A 97 21.80 29.66 -1.52
C TYR A 97 22.97 30.22 -2.33
N GLU A 98 23.20 31.54 -2.33
CA GLU A 98 24.27 32.14 -3.11
C GLU A 98 25.65 31.76 -2.55
N ALA A 99 25.77 31.62 -1.25
CA ALA A 99 26.99 31.11 -0.60
C ALA A 99 27.14 29.56 -0.75
N GLU A 100 26.05 28.80 -0.81
CA GLU A 100 26.03 27.35 -0.96
C GLU A 100 26.33 26.90 -2.41
N LYS A 101 25.82 27.61 -3.39
CA LYS A 101 25.85 27.24 -4.82
C LYS A 101 27.26 26.88 -5.34
N PRO A 102 28.34 27.64 -5.06
CA PRO A 102 29.67 27.28 -5.54
C PRO A 102 30.18 25.91 -5.04
N MET A 103 29.74 25.51 -3.84
CA MET A 103 30.09 24.19 -3.28
C MET A 103 29.27 23.08 -3.95
N LEU A 104 28.00 23.29 -4.23
CA LEU A 104 27.16 22.36 -4.98
C LEU A 104 27.70 22.16 -6.44
N ASP A 105 28.12 23.22 -7.10
CA ASP A 105 28.72 23.17 -8.43
C ASP A 105 30.06 22.37 -8.41
N GLU A 106 30.89 22.52 -7.34
CA GLU A 106 32.12 21.75 -7.18
C GLU A 106 31.81 20.26 -6.87
N ILE A 107 30.79 19.95 -6.08
CA ILE A 107 30.36 18.56 -5.81
C ILE A 107 29.94 17.90 -7.12
N GLU A 108 29.13 18.55 -7.94
CA GLU A 108 28.75 18.07 -9.26
C GLU A 108 29.96 17.75 -10.11
N ARG A 109 30.87 18.71 -10.25
CA ARG A 109 32.12 18.54 -11.00
C ARG A 109 32.95 17.37 -10.50
N LEU A 110 33.06 17.20 -9.20
CA LEU A 110 33.84 16.11 -8.60
C LEU A 110 33.19 14.74 -8.84
N PHE A 111 31.85 14.63 -8.78
CA PHE A 111 31.17 13.37 -9.09
C PHE A 111 31.33 12.99 -10.57
N GLU A 112 31.32 13.94 -11.52
CA GLU A 112 31.55 13.64 -12.94
C GLU A 112 32.98 13.16 -13.19
N VAL A 113 33.98 13.67 -12.45
CA VAL A 113 35.36 13.14 -12.51
C VAL A 113 35.43 11.76 -11.85
N TYR A 114 34.81 11.59 -10.67
CA TYR A 114 34.80 10.36 -9.89
C TYR A 114 34.24 9.17 -10.69
N ARG A 115 33.13 9.36 -11.40
CA ARG A 115 32.47 8.30 -12.17
C ARG A 115 33.29 7.77 -13.36
N THR A 116 34.20 8.56 -13.86
CA THR A 116 35.08 8.21 -15.01
C THR A 116 36.47 7.76 -14.59
N THR A 117 36.85 7.93 -13.32
CA THR A 117 38.14 7.54 -12.77
C THR A 117 38.12 6.05 -12.43
N THR A 118 39.11 5.29 -12.91
CA THR A 118 39.22 3.83 -12.69
C THR A 118 40.30 3.47 -11.68
N ASP A 119 41.29 4.34 -11.42
CA ASP A 119 42.33 4.11 -10.40
C ASP A 119 41.72 4.22 -8.98
N GLU A 120 41.82 3.15 -8.20
CA GLU A 120 41.21 3.06 -6.88
C GLU A 120 41.76 4.11 -5.88
N ALA A 121 43.06 4.43 -5.93
CA ALA A 121 43.63 5.42 -5.03
C ALA A 121 43.16 6.83 -5.36
N GLU A 122 43.08 7.15 -6.64
CA GLU A 122 42.54 8.42 -7.13
C GLU A 122 41.05 8.54 -6.82
N ARG A 123 40.26 7.49 -7.03
CA ARG A 123 38.85 7.46 -6.66
C ARG A 123 38.67 7.72 -5.16
N LEU A 124 39.45 7.07 -4.30
CA LEU A 124 39.37 7.29 -2.86
C LEU A 124 39.70 8.74 -2.48
N ALA A 125 40.72 9.32 -3.13
CA ALA A 125 41.12 10.72 -2.91
C ALA A 125 39.99 11.69 -3.36
N LEU A 126 39.34 11.43 -4.51
CA LEU A 126 38.18 12.18 -4.98
C LEU A 126 37.02 12.08 -4.03
N TYR A 127 36.74 10.87 -3.53
CA TYR A 127 35.65 10.65 -2.58
C TYR A 127 35.86 11.45 -1.29
N HIS A 128 37.08 11.45 -0.72
CA HIS A 128 37.40 12.28 0.44
C HIS A 128 37.26 13.78 0.16
N ARG A 129 37.56 14.22 -1.07
CA ARG A 129 37.35 15.61 -1.46
C ARG A 129 35.85 15.93 -1.57
N ILE A 130 35.04 15.04 -2.16
CA ILE A 130 33.57 15.16 -2.22
C ILE A 130 33.02 15.27 -0.80
N ASP A 131 33.41 14.36 0.09
CA ASP A 131 33.00 14.36 1.50
C ASP A 131 33.33 15.69 2.20
N SER A 132 34.55 16.21 2.01
CA SER A 132 34.96 17.48 2.61
C SER A 132 34.13 18.68 2.09
N VAL A 133 33.87 18.78 0.79
CA VAL A 133 33.08 19.85 0.21
C VAL A 133 31.61 19.73 0.63
N SER A 134 31.10 18.49 0.65
CA SER A 134 29.72 18.20 1.11
C SER A 134 29.54 18.56 2.58
N TYR A 135 30.52 18.32 3.44
CA TYR A 135 30.50 18.77 4.83
C TYR A 135 30.46 20.30 4.94
N GLU A 136 31.28 21.03 4.17
CA GLU A 136 31.22 22.51 4.17
C GLU A 136 29.87 23.05 3.69
N ALA A 137 29.31 22.46 2.61
CA ALA A 137 27.98 22.79 2.11
C ALA A 137 26.88 22.53 3.14
N SER A 138 26.98 21.46 3.94
CA SER A 138 26.01 21.12 4.96
C SER A 138 25.87 22.17 6.07
N LYS A 139 26.87 23.02 6.25
CA LYS A 139 26.78 24.14 7.22
C LYS A 139 25.74 25.19 6.81
N LEU A 140 25.40 25.25 5.52
CA LEU A 140 24.39 26.15 4.98
C LEU A 140 23.06 25.43 4.69
N ALA A 141 23.07 24.13 4.51
CA ALA A 141 21.86 23.34 4.25
C ALA A 141 20.96 23.22 5.49
N ILE A 142 19.66 23.18 5.27
CA ILE A 142 18.63 22.81 6.28
C ILE A 142 17.98 21.52 5.79
N PRO A 143 18.52 20.32 6.11
CA PRO A 143 17.97 19.06 5.65
C PRO A 143 16.50 18.89 6.08
N ASN A 144 15.68 18.36 5.16
CA ASN A 144 14.27 18.06 5.39
C ASN A 144 13.41 19.29 5.80
N GLU A 145 13.77 20.48 5.38
CA GLU A 145 12.92 21.66 5.61
C GLU A 145 11.59 21.58 4.86
N TYR A 146 11.53 20.79 3.79
CA TYR A 146 10.26 20.46 3.13
C TYR A 146 9.28 19.76 4.08
N ASP A 147 9.74 18.80 4.87
CA ASP A 147 8.92 18.13 5.89
C ASP A 147 8.40 19.13 6.95
N LYS A 148 9.22 20.10 7.35
CA LYS A 148 8.76 21.20 8.23
C LYS A 148 7.67 22.06 7.58
N LEU A 149 7.82 22.38 6.30
CA LEU A 149 6.82 23.12 5.54
C LEU A 149 5.49 22.36 5.49
N MET A 150 5.54 21.05 5.24
CA MET A 150 4.35 20.20 5.23
C MET A 150 3.72 20.11 6.63
N ALA A 151 4.52 19.92 7.67
CA ALA A 151 4.03 19.88 9.06
C ALA A 151 3.37 21.22 9.48
N ILE A 152 3.95 22.37 9.12
CA ILE A 152 3.41 23.69 9.43
C ILE A 152 2.03 23.93 8.79
N ILE A 153 1.82 23.46 7.59
CA ILE A 153 0.50 23.55 6.93
C ILE A 153 -0.46 22.42 7.35
N GLY A 154 -0.06 21.51 8.25
CA GLY A 154 -0.88 20.40 8.72
C GLY A 154 -1.08 19.29 7.71
N ALA A 155 -0.14 19.12 6.78
CA ALA A 155 -0.16 17.99 5.85
C ALA A 155 0.14 16.68 6.57
N GLU A 156 -0.50 15.60 6.10
CA GLU A 156 -0.29 14.23 6.55
C GLU A 156 0.05 13.34 5.35
N GLY A 157 0.68 12.20 5.61
CA GLY A 157 0.96 11.21 4.57
C GLY A 157 1.89 11.72 3.47
N THR A 158 2.72 12.74 3.74
CA THR A 158 3.74 13.23 2.82
C THR A 158 4.65 12.08 2.38
N ASN A 159 4.63 11.76 1.08
CA ASN A 159 5.39 10.66 0.51
C ASN A 159 5.59 10.86 -1.00
N ALA A 160 6.34 9.95 -1.60
CA ALA A 160 6.47 9.81 -3.04
C ALA A 160 6.77 8.35 -3.41
N TRP A 161 6.67 8.04 -4.68
CA TRP A 161 7.14 6.76 -5.24
C TRP A 161 7.53 6.92 -6.70
N THR A 162 8.43 6.06 -7.12
CA THR A 162 8.82 5.88 -8.51
C THR A 162 8.53 4.45 -8.95
N SER A 163 7.95 4.29 -10.14
CA SER A 163 7.80 3.00 -10.82
C SER A 163 8.50 3.03 -12.19
N ASN A 164 8.21 2.06 -13.02
CA ASN A 164 8.69 2.04 -14.41
C ASN A 164 8.18 3.25 -15.22
N ASP A 165 6.93 3.69 -14.99
CA ASP A 165 6.22 4.65 -15.82
C ASP A 165 6.00 6.01 -15.19
N GLU A 166 6.06 6.10 -13.86
CA GLU A 166 5.65 7.29 -13.12
C GLU A 166 6.58 7.63 -11.97
N THR A 167 6.60 8.92 -11.63
CA THR A 167 7.05 9.42 -10.33
C THR A 167 5.94 10.30 -9.76
N VAL A 168 5.46 9.97 -8.57
CA VAL A 168 4.28 10.61 -7.97
C VAL A 168 4.59 11.10 -6.57
N TYR A 169 4.16 12.33 -6.27
CA TYR A 169 4.32 12.98 -4.96
C TYR A 169 2.94 13.19 -4.35
N THR A 170 2.77 12.92 -3.07
CA THR A 170 1.47 12.92 -2.42
C THR A 170 1.47 13.59 -1.06
N GLU A 171 0.42 14.34 -0.78
CA GLU A 171 0.10 14.90 0.52
C GLU A 171 -1.42 14.92 0.74
N ASP A 172 -1.85 14.71 1.98
CA ASP A 172 -3.18 15.00 2.46
C ASP A 172 -3.11 16.31 3.27
N ILE A 173 -3.74 17.38 2.76
CA ILE A 173 -3.66 18.71 3.33
C ILE A 173 -5.01 19.17 3.92
N PRO A 174 -5.04 20.03 4.96
CA PRO A 174 -6.26 20.69 5.38
C PRO A 174 -6.85 21.55 4.24
N SER A 175 -8.17 21.62 4.13
CA SER A 175 -8.88 22.30 3.05
C SER A 175 -8.59 23.79 2.95
N ASN A 176 -8.14 24.44 4.04
CA ASN A 176 -7.75 25.85 4.10
C ASN A 176 -6.30 26.14 3.68
N GLN A 177 -5.54 25.13 3.22
CA GLN A 177 -4.11 25.26 2.92
C GLN A 177 -3.76 25.21 1.43
N ILE A 178 -4.74 25.32 0.54
CA ILE A 178 -4.55 25.21 -0.91
C ILE A 178 -3.50 26.22 -1.44
N ASP A 179 -3.55 27.48 -1.02
CA ASP A 179 -2.62 28.52 -1.51
C ASP A 179 -1.17 28.27 -1.04
N ASN A 180 -0.98 27.91 0.25
CA ASN A 180 0.33 27.57 0.80
C ASN A 180 0.90 26.31 0.15
N TRP A 181 0.09 25.26 0.02
CA TRP A 181 0.49 24.01 -0.65
C TRP A 181 0.90 24.27 -2.10
N ALA A 182 0.07 24.98 -2.87
CA ALA A 182 0.37 25.27 -4.28
C ALA A 182 1.66 26.09 -4.43
N ARG A 183 1.91 27.05 -3.53
CA ARG A 183 3.13 27.87 -3.48
C ARG A 183 4.38 27.01 -3.22
N ILE A 184 4.30 26.11 -2.21
CA ILE A 184 5.42 25.22 -1.85
C ILE A 184 5.72 24.25 -2.98
N GLN A 185 4.68 23.62 -3.54
CA GLN A 185 4.85 22.64 -4.61
C GLN A 185 5.39 23.29 -5.89
N ALA A 186 4.89 24.46 -6.26
CA ALA A 186 5.39 25.16 -7.43
C ALA A 186 6.88 25.50 -7.32
N ASP A 187 7.34 25.96 -6.16
CA ASP A 187 8.77 26.22 -5.94
C ASP A 187 9.58 24.92 -5.99
N ARG A 188 9.09 23.86 -5.34
CA ARG A 188 9.72 22.54 -5.32
C ARG A 188 9.93 21.97 -6.73
N PHE A 189 8.93 22.00 -7.58
CA PHE A 189 9.00 21.40 -8.91
C PHE A 189 9.79 22.27 -9.90
N ARG A 190 9.76 23.59 -9.76
CA ARG A 190 10.42 24.53 -10.69
C ARG A 190 11.86 24.85 -10.32
N ASN A 191 12.17 24.91 -9.03
CA ASN A 191 13.41 25.45 -8.51
C ASN A 191 14.19 24.46 -7.63
N CYS A 192 13.93 23.14 -7.79
CA CYS A 192 14.62 22.10 -7.04
C CYS A 192 16.14 22.25 -7.17
N VAL A 193 16.84 22.13 -6.06
CA VAL A 193 18.28 22.14 -5.97
C VAL A 193 18.79 20.77 -5.53
N ILE A 194 19.68 20.18 -6.31
CA ILE A 194 20.34 18.92 -5.93
C ILE A 194 21.28 19.19 -4.76
N ARG A 195 20.82 18.85 -3.56
CA ARG A 195 21.47 19.12 -2.26
C ARG A 195 21.54 17.86 -1.45
N GLY A 196 22.53 17.73 -0.58
CA GLY A 196 22.70 16.54 0.27
C GLY A 196 22.98 15.25 -0.53
N PHE A 197 23.41 15.36 -1.77
CA PHE A 197 23.60 14.25 -2.70
C PHE A 197 24.47 13.14 -2.12
N HIS A 198 25.59 13.50 -1.51
CA HIS A 198 26.53 12.53 -0.95
C HIS A 198 25.93 11.69 0.21
N THR A 199 25.19 12.33 1.11
CA THR A 199 24.54 11.65 2.24
C THR A 199 23.31 10.86 1.83
N GLU A 200 22.52 11.37 0.87
CA GLU A 200 21.35 10.65 0.37
C GLU A 200 21.74 9.40 -0.42
N LEU A 201 22.89 9.42 -1.07
CA LEU A 201 23.42 8.23 -1.75
C LEU A 201 23.64 7.06 -0.80
N GLU A 202 24.04 7.30 0.45
CA GLU A 202 24.17 6.27 1.48
C GLU A 202 22.81 5.66 1.84
N ALA A 203 21.74 6.47 1.91
CA ALA A 203 20.39 5.97 2.14
C ALA A 203 19.91 5.08 0.99
N VAL A 204 20.16 5.49 -0.27
CA VAL A 204 19.82 4.68 -1.45
C VAL A 204 20.65 3.39 -1.53
N TYR A 205 21.90 3.40 -1.07
CA TYR A 205 22.68 2.15 -0.94
C TYR A 205 22.06 1.17 0.05
N GLU A 206 21.59 1.66 1.20
CA GLU A 206 20.93 0.79 2.17
C GLU A 206 19.61 0.25 1.62
N GLU A 207 18.86 1.05 0.91
CA GLU A 207 17.64 0.61 0.24
C GLU A 207 17.93 -0.46 -0.82
N LYS A 208 18.97 -0.27 -1.66
CA LYS A 208 19.40 -1.31 -2.61
C LYS A 208 19.85 -2.59 -1.90
N ASN A 209 20.54 -2.50 -0.77
CA ASN A 209 20.90 -3.66 0.03
C ASN A 209 19.64 -4.40 0.57
N MET A 210 18.57 -3.66 0.89
CA MET A 210 17.29 -4.25 1.30
C MET A 210 16.63 -5.01 0.14
N THR A 211 16.51 -4.38 -1.04
CA THR A 211 15.88 -5.02 -2.21
C THR A 211 16.63 -6.27 -2.66
N MET A 212 17.96 -6.24 -2.67
CA MET A 212 18.77 -7.41 -3.00
C MET A 212 18.60 -8.58 -2.02
N SER A 213 18.18 -8.29 -0.79
CA SER A 213 17.94 -9.30 0.24
C SER A 213 16.50 -9.81 0.24
N SER A 214 15.63 -9.18 -0.53
CA SER A 214 14.20 -9.52 -0.62
C SER A 214 13.99 -10.62 -1.65
N ASP A 215 13.52 -11.77 -1.19
CA ASP A 215 13.19 -12.90 -2.06
C ASP A 215 12.05 -12.56 -3.02
N SER A 216 11.11 -11.70 -2.59
CA SER A 216 10.02 -11.20 -3.43
C SER A 216 10.53 -10.35 -4.59
N ASP A 217 11.44 -9.40 -4.31
CA ASP A 217 11.97 -8.52 -5.37
C ASP A 217 12.75 -9.31 -6.41
N LYS A 218 13.54 -10.31 -5.99
CA LYS A 218 14.22 -11.24 -6.90
C LYS A 218 13.25 -12.01 -7.80
N LEU A 219 12.11 -12.44 -7.25
CA LEU A 219 11.07 -13.14 -8.02
C LEU A 219 10.49 -12.23 -9.10
N TRP A 220 10.13 -10.99 -8.74
CA TRP A 220 9.54 -10.02 -9.67
C TRP A 220 10.53 -9.56 -10.74
N GLU A 221 11.78 -9.26 -10.37
CA GLU A 221 12.84 -8.93 -11.33
C GLU A 221 13.07 -10.07 -12.34
N ALA A 222 13.07 -11.32 -11.87
CA ALA A 222 13.24 -12.48 -12.74
C ALA A 222 12.05 -12.71 -13.67
N LEU A 223 10.80 -12.46 -13.23
CA LEU A 223 9.61 -12.52 -14.09
C LEU A 223 9.63 -11.44 -15.17
N ALA A 224 9.90 -10.20 -14.78
CA ALA A 224 10.01 -9.08 -15.71
C ALA A 224 11.10 -9.34 -16.77
N ASN A 225 12.30 -9.77 -16.34
CA ASN A 225 13.37 -10.15 -17.26
C ASN A 225 13.00 -11.30 -18.21
N ALA A 226 12.26 -12.30 -17.71
CA ALA A 226 11.87 -13.43 -18.53
C ALA A 226 10.83 -13.07 -19.60
N LEU A 227 9.93 -12.14 -19.31
CA LEU A 227 8.87 -11.71 -20.22
C LEU A 227 9.26 -10.57 -21.16
N THR A 228 10.10 -9.64 -20.69
CA THR A 228 10.46 -8.43 -21.41
C THR A 228 11.98 -8.21 -21.44
N PRO A 229 12.76 -9.20 -21.96
CA PRO A 229 14.23 -9.17 -21.90
C PRO A 229 14.90 -8.06 -22.71
N HIS A 230 14.21 -7.44 -23.68
CA HIS A 230 14.73 -6.35 -24.51
C HIS A 230 14.11 -4.99 -24.13
N HIS A 231 13.04 -4.99 -23.35
CA HIS A 231 12.38 -3.77 -22.87
C HIS A 231 12.98 -3.32 -21.53
N PRO A 232 13.02 -2.02 -21.22
CA PRO A 232 13.51 -1.52 -19.93
C PRO A 232 12.86 -2.16 -18.69
N TYR A 233 11.59 -2.59 -18.76
CA TYR A 233 10.94 -3.30 -17.64
C TYR A 233 11.67 -4.56 -17.19
N GLY A 234 12.30 -5.28 -18.13
CA GLY A 234 13.05 -6.49 -17.79
C GLY A 234 14.56 -6.29 -17.76
N GLN A 235 15.07 -5.16 -18.25
CA GLN A 235 16.51 -4.89 -18.33
C GLN A 235 17.04 -4.09 -17.15
N GLN A 236 16.21 -3.28 -16.51
CA GLN A 236 16.63 -2.40 -15.42
C GLN A 236 15.60 -2.36 -14.30
N THR A 237 16.07 -2.15 -13.09
CA THR A 237 15.22 -1.99 -11.90
C THR A 237 15.03 -0.53 -11.58
N THR A 238 13.92 -0.19 -10.92
CA THR A 238 13.63 1.20 -10.53
C THR A 238 14.72 1.80 -9.65
N ILE A 239 15.29 1.01 -8.74
CA ILE A 239 16.38 1.46 -7.88
C ILE A 239 17.75 1.47 -8.58
N GLY A 240 17.85 0.89 -9.78
CA GLY A 240 19.08 0.81 -10.55
C GLY A 240 20.02 -0.32 -10.14
N THR A 241 21.16 -0.41 -10.84
CA THR A 241 22.20 -1.41 -10.55
C THR A 241 23.18 -0.89 -9.50
N GLN A 242 23.87 -1.82 -8.81
CA GLN A 242 24.93 -1.47 -7.88
C GLN A 242 26.05 -0.66 -8.54
N GLU A 243 26.41 -0.99 -9.76
CA GLU A 243 27.47 -0.30 -10.52
C GLU A 243 27.08 1.15 -10.80
N HIS A 244 25.85 1.38 -11.24
CA HIS A 244 25.37 2.73 -11.54
C HIS A 244 25.23 3.58 -10.28
N LEU A 245 24.75 3.01 -9.17
CA LEU A 245 24.73 3.70 -7.89
C LEU A 245 26.13 4.08 -7.37
N LYS A 246 27.16 3.24 -7.62
CA LYS A 246 28.54 3.57 -7.28
C LYS A 246 29.14 4.67 -8.18
N ASN A 247 28.53 4.94 -9.33
CA ASN A 247 28.99 5.90 -10.33
C ASN A 247 27.87 6.89 -10.73
N PRO A 248 27.20 7.55 -9.79
CA PRO A 248 26.05 8.41 -10.08
C PRO A 248 26.47 9.67 -10.85
N SER A 249 25.55 10.21 -11.67
CA SER A 249 25.74 11.44 -12.43
C SER A 249 24.72 12.51 -12.05
N ILE A 250 25.16 13.58 -11.42
CA ILE A 250 24.33 14.76 -11.11
C ILE A 250 23.89 15.44 -12.42
N VAL A 251 24.74 15.46 -13.43
CA VAL A 251 24.44 16.03 -14.74
C VAL A 251 23.28 15.30 -15.42
N ASN A 252 23.30 13.96 -15.40
CA ASN A 252 22.22 13.16 -15.96
C ASN A 252 20.91 13.36 -15.19
N ILE A 253 20.95 13.45 -13.86
CA ILE A 253 19.78 13.75 -13.01
C ILE A 253 19.16 15.12 -13.39
N LYS A 254 19.97 16.16 -13.48
CA LYS A 254 19.50 17.50 -13.88
C LYS A 254 18.94 17.50 -15.31
N ALA A 255 19.57 16.76 -16.24
CA ALA A 255 19.09 16.62 -17.60
C ALA A 255 17.74 15.90 -17.67
N HIS A 256 17.54 14.84 -16.85
CA HIS A 256 16.27 14.12 -16.73
C HIS A 256 15.18 15.03 -16.14
N GLN A 257 15.48 15.74 -15.05
CA GLN A 257 14.57 16.70 -14.43
C GLN A 257 14.13 17.78 -15.45
N ALA A 258 15.08 18.43 -16.11
CA ALA A 258 14.79 19.49 -17.09
C ALA A 258 13.96 18.99 -18.28
N ARG A 259 14.06 17.72 -18.63
CA ARG A 259 13.35 17.11 -19.76
C ARG A 259 11.93 16.72 -19.42
N TYR A 260 11.69 16.10 -18.25
CA TYR A 260 10.45 15.43 -17.91
C TYR A 260 9.64 16.11 -16.81
N TYR A 261 10.28 16.89 -15.92
CA TYR A 261 9.60 17.63 -14.87
C TYR A 261 9.19 19.01 -15.40
N VAL A 262 8.18 18.98 -16.26
CA VAL A 262 7.67 20.14 -16.99
C VAL A 262 6.15 20.12 -17.04
N PRO A 263 5.46 21.27 -17.10
CA PRO A 263 4.01 21.33 -16.85
C PRO A 263 3.20 20.44 -17.82
N ASN A 264 3.58 20.36 -19.09
CA ASN A 264 2.89 19.54 -20.08
C ASN A 264 3.15 18.02 -19.96
N ASN A 265 3.91 17.60 -18.95
CA ASN A 265 4.16 16.20 -18.57
C ASN A 265 3.70 15.88 -17.14
N ILE A 266 2.98 16.79 -16.49
CA ILE A 266 2.56 16.71 -15.10
C ILE A 266 1.04 16.87 -15.01
N ALA A 267 0.45 16.10 -14.09
CA ALA A 267 -0.93 16.29 -13.66
C ALA A 267 -1.00 16.49 -12.15
N ILE A 268 -1.86 17.41 -11.72
CA ILE A 268 -2.32 17.57 -10.35
C ILE A 268 -3.65 16.85 -10.22
N CYS A 269 -3.73 15.87 -9.30
CA CYS A 269 -4.91 15.06 -9.05
C CYS A 269 -5.37 15.30 -7.61
N ALA A 270 -6.57 15.86 -7.42
CA ALA A 270 -7.07 16.25 -6.11
C ALA A 270 -8.48 15.70 -5.85
N SER A 271 -8.69 15.22 -4.62
CA SER A 271 -10.02 14.86 -4.12
C SER A 271 -10.17 15.29 -2.67
N GLY A 272 -11.29 15.94 -2.33
CA GLY A 272 -11.55 16.41 -0.99
C GLY A 272 -12.49 17.61 -0.91
N ASP A 273 -12.42 18.32 0.22
CA ASP A 273 -13.25 19.50 0.49
C ASP A 273 -12.59 20.76 -0.04
N PHE A 274 -12.94 21.18 -1.23
CA PHE A 274 -12.48 22.43 -1.84
C PHE A 274 -13.49 22.98 -2.86
N ASP A 275 -13.36 24.27 -3.16
CA ASP A 275 -13.99 24.86 -4.34
C ASP A 275 -13.06 24.71 -5.55
N PRO A 276 -13.51 24.09 -6.66
CA PRO A 276 -12.70 23.89 -7.85
C PRO A 276 -12.15 25.18 -8.49
N ASP A 277 -12.87 26.29 -8.40
CA ASP A 277 -12.41 27.56 -8.96
C ASP A 277 -11.30 28.17 -8.09
N GLU A 278 -11.37 28.01 -6.76
CA GLU A 278 -10.30 28.41 -5.83
C GLU A 278 -9.05 27.56 -6.03
N MET A 279 -9.22 26.24 -6.17
CA MET A 279 -8.11 25.32 -6.44
C MET A 279 -7.40 25.68 -7.74
N VAL A 280 -8.14 25.87 -8.83
CA VAL A 280 -7.56 26.25 -10.13
C VAL A 280 -6.90 27.63 -10.05
N ALA A 281 -7.50 28.60 -9.36
CA ALA A 281 -6.91 29.93 -9.22
C ALA A 281 -5.55 29.90 -8.48
N ALA A 282 -5.43 29.08 -7.44
CA ALA A 282 -4.17 28.88 -6.73
C ALA A 282 -3.12 28.20 -7.63
N ILE A 283 -3.53 27.16 -8.37
CA ILE A 283 -2.62 26.45 -9.31
C ILE A 283 -2.18 27.40 -10.44
N GLU A 284 -3.09 28.14 -11.06
CA GLU A 284 -2.75 29.13 -12.10
C GLU A 284 -1.77 30.19 -11.59
N LYS A 285 -1.97 30.68 -10.37
CA LYS A 285 -1.13 31.71 -9.73
C LYS A 285 0.34 31.27 -9.62
N TYR A 286 0.60 30.02 -9.26
CA TYR A 286 1.94 29.56 -8.95
C TYR A 286 2.58 28.68 -10.04
N PHE A 287 1.77 27.99 -10.85
CA PHE A 287 2.26 27.11 -11.92
C PHE A 287 2.03 27.68 -13.33
N GLY A 288 1.16 28.69 -13.48
CA GLY A 288 0.68 29.13 -14.81
C GLY A 288 1.76 29.69 -15.72
N ASP A 289 2.80 30.34 -15.18
CA ASP A 289 3.91 30.90 -15.96
C ASP A 289 5.08 29.90 -16.18
N TRP A 290 4.97 28.66 -15.66
CA TRP A 290 5.96 27.62 -15.86
C TRP A 290 5.98 27.17 -17.33
N GLN A 291 7.17 27.19 -17.95
CA GLN A 291 7.29 26.96 -19.38
C GLN A 291 7.21 25.45 -19.71
N PRO A 292 6.39 25.06 -20.68
CA PRO A 292 6.34 23.67 -21.15
C PRO A 292 7.58 23.30 -21.97
N ASN A 293 7.87 22.02 -22.04
CA ASN A 293 8.84 21.46 -22.95
C ASN A 293 8.10 20.86 -24.17
N PRO A 294 8.14 21.50 -25.35
CA PRO A 294 7.50 20.95 -26.55
C PRO A 294 8.21 19.72 -27.12
N ASP A 295 9.46 19.49 -26.70
CA ASP A 295 10.34 18.47 -27.27
C ASP A 295 10.54 17.27 -26.29
N ILE A 296 9.49 16.90 -25.54
CA ILE A 296 9.54 15.67 -24.73
C ILE A 296 9.60 14.49 -25.70
N PRO A 297 10.67 13.66 -25.65
CA PRO A 297 10.76 12.53 -26.56
C PRO A 297 9.68 11.49 -26.26
N GLU A 298 9.00 11.04 -27.31
CA GLU A 298 8.13 9.88 -27.22
C GLU A 298 8.99 8.65 -26.91
N PHE A 299 8.57 7.87 -25.93
CA PHE A 299 9.22 6.60 -25.64
C PHE A 299 8.76 5.57 -26.67
N THR A 300 9.69 5.03 -27.42
CA THR A 300 9.44 4.00 -28.45
C THR A 300 10.32 2.79 -28.18
N PHE A 301 9.81 1.60 -28.44
CA PHE A 301 10.53 0.35 -28.28
C PHE A 301 10.16 -0.64 -29.38
N GLU A 302 11.06 -1.56 -29.68
CA GLU A 302 10.74 -2.69 -30.54
C GLU A 302 9.91 -3.72 -29.76
N PRO A 303 8.81 -4.22 -30.34
CA PRO A 303 8.00 -5.20 -29.65
C PRO A 303 8.80 -6.44 -29.27
N GLU A 304 8.58 -6.93 -28.06
CA GLU A 304 9.19 -8.20 -27.62
C GLU A 304 8.73 -9.36 -28.50
N PRO A 305 9.64 -10.25 -28.90
CA PRO A 305 9.26 -11.43 -29.65
C PRO A 305 8.27 -12.32 -28.85
N PRO A 306 7.37 -13.06 -29.55
CA PRO A 306 6.44 -13.97 -28.87
C PRO A 306 7.20 -15.01 -28.05
N VAL A 307 6.72 -15.29 -26.84
CA VAL A 307 7.17 -16.43 -26.07
C VAL A 307 6.56 -17.70 -26.69
N THR A 308 7.39 -18.64 -27.13
CA THR A 308 6.94 -19.88 -27.84
C THR A 308 7.21 -21.15 -27.05
N GLU A 309 8.07 -21.08 -26.02
CA GLU A 309 8.39 -22.14 -25.09
C GLU A 309 8.57 -21.59 -23.68
N PRO A 310 8.41 -22.39 -22.61
CA PRO A 310 8.54 -21.90 -21.26
C PRO A 310 9.92 -21.28 -20.97
N VAL A 311 9.94 -20.01 -20.55
CA VAL A 311 11.15 -19.33 -20.11
C VAL A 311 11.36 -19.58 -18.62
N VAL A 312 12.31 -20.45 -18.30
CA VAL A 312 12.56 -20.88 -16.92
C VAL A 312 13.63 -20.02 -16.25
N ARG A 313 13.35 -19.57 -15.02
CA ARG A 313 14.31 -18.89 -14.13
C ARG A 313 14.30 -19.57 -12.77
N ASN A 314 15.46 -19.58 -12.11
CA ASN A 314 15.58 -19.96 -10.70
C ASN A 314 16.19 -18.79 -9.94
N VAL A 315 15.56 -18.43 -8.82
CA VAL A 315 16.08 -17.48 -7.85
C VAL A 315 16.20 -18.16 -6.49
N TYR A 316 17.17 -17.74 -5.71
CA TYR A 316 17.46 -18.34 -4.41
C TYR A 316 17.32 -17.33 -3.29
N GLY A 317 16.87 -17.81 -2.15
CA GLY A 317 16.75 -17.00 -0.94
C GLY A 317 16.33 -17.83 0.27
N VAL A 318 16.42 -17.21 1.44
CA VAL A 318 16.28 -17.91 2.73
C VAL A 318 14.83 -18.23 3.10
N GLU A 319 13.89 -17.47 2.55
CA GLU A 319 12.46 -17.61 2.85
C GLU A 319 11.85 -18.84 2.15
N SER A 320 10.56 -19.05 2.37
CA SER A 320 9.79 -20.16 1.82
C SER A 320 9.81 -20.22 0.29
N GLU A 321 9.76 -21.40 -0.27
CA GLU A 321 9.69 -21.62 -1.72
C GLU A 321 8.38 -21.10 -2.31
N VAL A 322 8.47 -20.55 -3.53
CA VAL A 322 7.34 -20.04 -4.33
C VAL A 322 7.56 -20.39 -5.79
N VAL A 323 6.52 -20.79 -6.50
CA VAL A 323 6.52 -20.84 -7.96
C VAL A 323 5.60 -19.75 -8.50
N ALA A 324 6.06 -18.99 -9.50
CA ALA A 324 5.27 -18.00 -10.19
C ALA A 324 5.31 -18.23 -11.70
N LEU A 325 4.13 -18.23 -12.31
CA LEU A 325 3.90 -18.30 -13.75
C LEU A 325 3.44 -16.93 -14.22
N ALA A 326 3.91 -16.47 -15.38
CA ALA A 326 3.43 -15.24 -15.95
C ALA A 326 3.34 -15.31 -17.48
N TRP A 327 2.30 -14.68 -18.01
CA TRP A 327 2.05 -14.50 -19.44
C TRP A 327 2.04 -13.01 -19.75
N ARG A 328 2.72 -12.61 -20.82
CA ARG A 328 2.78 -11.21 -21.23
C ARG A 328 1.48 -10.77 -21.88
N LEU A 329 0.98 -9.61 -21.46
CA LEU A 329 -0.18 -8.92 -22.01
C LEU A 329 0.25 -7.62 -22.73
N PRO A 330 -0.61 -7.06 -23.59
CA PRO A 330 -0.42 -5.71 -24.11
C PRO A 330 -0.47 -4.68 -22.97
N GLY A 331 -0.02 -3.45 -23.25
CA GLY A 331 -0.04 -2.35 -22.28
C GLY A 331 -1.46 -1.86 -21.93
N ALA A 332 -1.56 -1.07 -20.85
CA ALA A 332 -2.80 -0.60 -20.22
C ALA A 332 -3.77 0.11 -21.17
N ALA A 333 -3.28 0.69 -22.26
CA ALA A 333 -4.11 1.38 -23.26
C ALA A 333 -5.04 0.44 -24.05
N ASP A 334 -4.77 -0.87 -24.10
CA ASP A 334 -5.67 -1.86 -24.69
C ASP A 334 -6.79 -2.22 -23.70
N LEU A 335 -7.70 -1.28 -23.52
CA LEU A 335 -8.80 -1.37 -22.56
C LEU A 335 -9.72 -2.58 -22.75
N LYS A 336 -9.83 -3.08 -23.99
CA LYS A 336 -10.66 -4.25 -24.27
C LYS A 336 -9.99 -5.52 -23.75
N THR A 337 -8.74 -5.73 -24.09
CA THR A 337 -7.98 -6.90 -23.61
C THR A 337 -7.88 -6.91 -22.10
N HIS A 338 -7.61 -5.73 -21.47
CA HIS A 338 -7.53 -5.64 -20.01
C HIS A 338 -8.85 -5.89 -19.30
N ALA A 339 -10.00 -5.49 -19.86
CA ALA A 339 -11.30 -5.81 -19.28
C ALA A 339 -11.56 -7.33 -19.29
N VAL A 340 -11.22 -8.02 -20.38
CA VAL A 340 -11.34 -9.49 -20.42
C VAL A 340 -10.33 -10.16 -19.50
N ALA A 341 -9.10 -9.64 -19.43
CA ALA A 341 -8.05 -10.15 -18.53
C ALA A 341 -8.45 -10.02 -17.05
N GLU A 342 -9.07 -8.90 -16.63
CA GLU A 342 -9.57 -8.70 -15.26
C GLU A 342 -10.65 -9.71 -14.90
N ILE A 343 -11.60 -9.96 -15.80
CA ILE A 343 -12.63 -11.00 -15.60
C ILE A 343 -11.98 -12.39 -15.56
N ALA A 344 -11.09 -12.71 -16.49
CA ALA A 344 -10.39 -13.99 -16.52
C ALA A 344 -9.53 -14.24 -15.26
N GLY A 345 -8.81 -13.21 -14.80
CA GLY A 345 -8.05 -13.23 -13.56
C GLY A 345 -8.94 -13.49 -12.34
N SER A 346 -10.11 -12.85 -12.28
CA SER A 346 -11.07 -13.03 -11.19
C SER A 346 -11.77 -14.40 -11.25
N ILE A 347 -12.01 -14.96 -12.45
CA ILE A 347 -12.50 -16.35 -12.58
C ILE A 347 -11.41 -17.32 -12.10
N LEU A 348 -10.15 -17.05 -12.39
CA LEU A 348 -9.04 -17.89 -11.93
C LEU A 348 -8.87 -17.81 -10.41
N SER A 349 -8.86 -16.61 -9.86
CA SER A 349 -8.73 -16.40 -8.41
C SER A 349 -9.30 -15.04 -8.02
N ASN A 350 -10.20 -15.02 -7.05
CA ASN A 350 -10.82 -13.81 -6.51
C ASN A 350 -10.78 -13.76 -4.97
N GLY A 351 -10.12 -14.74 -4.36
CA GLY A 351 -9.98 -14.91 -2.91
C GLY A 351 -11.17 -15.59 -2.25
N GLN A 352 -12.17 -16.07 -3.02
CA GLN A 352 -13.37 -16.68 -2.48
C GLN A 352 -13.92 -17.83 -3.32
N ALA A 353 -14.18 -17.60 -4.61
CA ALA A 353 -14.89 -18.56 -5.48
C ALA A 353 -14.25 -18.70 -6.88
N GLY A 354 -13.00 -18.28 -7.06
CA GLY A 354 -12.24 -18.54 -8.28
C GLY A 354 -11.82 -20.03 -8.37
N LEU A 355 -11.41 -20.45 -9.55
CA LEU A 355 -10.98 -21.83 -9.79
C LEU A 355 -9.88 -22.27 -8.81
N MET A 356 -8.82 -21.45 -8.66
CA MET A 356 -7.75 -21.73 -7.69
C MET A 356 -8.24 -21.66 -6.24
N ASP A 357 -9.21 -20.80 -5.96
CA ASP A 357 -9.73 -20.66 -4.61
C ASP A 357 -10.49 -21.90 -4.18
N LEU A 358 -11.31 -22.47 -5.08
CA LEU A 358 -12.11 -23.67 -4.81
C LEU A 358 -11.30 -24.95 -4.98
N ASP A 359 -10.56 -25.09 -6.09
CA ASP A 359 -9.94 -26.37 -6.46
C ASP A 359 -8.56 -26.57 -5.84
N ILE A 360 -7.86 -25.48 -5.42
CA ILE A 360 -6.53 -25.58 -4.80
C ILE A 360 -6.60 -25.20 -3.31
N ASN A 361 -7.06 -23.97 -2.99
CA ASN A 361 -6.99 -23.45 -1.64
C ASN A 361 -8.01 -24.15 -0.73
N GLN A 362 -9.28 -24.24 -1.13
CA GLN A 362 -10.34 -24.92 -0.37
C GLN A 362 -10.07 -26.42 -0.23
N GLN A 363 -9.55 -27.05 -1.28
CA GLN A 363 -9.13 -28.44 -1.29
C GLN A 363 -7.76 -28.69 -0.64
N GLN A 364 -7.12 -27.65 -0.13
CA GLN A 364 -5.80 -27.71 0.52
C GLN A 364 -4.75 -28.47 -0.32
N LYS A 365 -4.70 -28.25 -1.65
CA LYS A 365 -3.72 -28.87 -2.55
C LYS A 365 -2.38 -28.13 -2.58
N ALA A 366 -2.34 -26.88 -2.08
CA ALA A 366 -1.15 -26.08 -1.86
C ALA A 366 -1.29 -25.37 -0.51
N LEU A 367 -0.23 -24.74 0.00
CA LEU A 367 -0.38 -23.81 1.14
C LEU A 367 -1.17 -22.58 0.73
N TYR A 368 -0.95 -22.14 -0.50
CA TYR A 368 -1.58 -20.97 -1.07
C TYR A 368 -1.39 -20.97 -2.58
N ALA A 369 -2.42 -20.57 -3.31
CA ALA A 369 -2.39 -20.29 -4.74
C ALA A 369 -3.26 -19.07 -5.06
N GLN A 370 -2.80 -18.22 -5.98
CA GLN A 370 -3.58 -17.09 -6.48
C GLN A 370 -3.25 -16.78 -7.94
N GLY A 371 -4.19 -16.10 -8.62
CA GLY A 371 -4.00 -15.54 -9.95
C GLY A 371 -4.48 -14.09 -9.99
N PHE A 372 -3.81 -13.23 -10.75
CA PHE A 372 -4.18 -11.82 -10.91
C PHE A 372 -3.52 -11.20 -12.15
N VAL A 373 -3.90 -9.97 -12.47
CA VAL A 373 -3.38 -9.21 -13.59
C VAL A 373 -2.64 -7.99 -13.08
N GLU A 374 -1.41 -7.80 -13.56
CA GLU A 374 -0.66 -6.57 -13.41
C GLU A 374 -0.62 -5.83 -14.75
N SER A 375 -0.80 -4.52 -14.70
CA SER A 375 -0.89 -3.69 -15.90
C SER A 375 0.00 -2.47 -15.75
N GLU A 376 0.92 -2.30 -16.72
CA GLU A 376 1.77 -1.13 -16.87
C GLU A 376 1.53 -0.50 -18.25
N THR A 377 2.12 0.66 -18.52
CA THR A 377 1.80 1.44 -19.74
C THR A 377 2.12 0.69 -21.05
N ASP A 378 3.26 -0.02 -21.11
CA ASP A 378 3.74 -0.65 -22.36
C ASP A 378 3.40 -2.15 -22.44
N TYR A 379 3.45 -2.86 -21.33
CA TYR A 379 3.11 -4.28 -21.21
C TYR A 379 2.37 -4.55 -19.91
N GLY A 380 1.61 -5.63 -19.86
CA GLY A 380 1.05 -6.20 -18.64
C GLY A 380 1.43 -7.66 -18.48
N MET A 381 1.03 -8.23 -17.34
CA MET A 381 1.24 -9.63 -17.01
C MET A 381 -0.05 -10.26 -16.47
N PHE A 382 -0.36 -11.45 -16.94
CA PHE A 382 -1.31 -12.34 -16.28
C PHE A 382 -0.50 -13.33 -15.44
N LEU A 383 -0.80 -13.43 -14.15
CA LEU A 383 0.01 -14.17 -13.19
C LEU A 383 -0.77 -15.32 -12.54
N ALA A 384 -0.05 -16.40 -12.23
CA ALA A 384 -0.49 -17.48 -11.35
C ALA A 384 0.69 -17.88 -10.47
N LEU A 385 0.53 -17.81 -9.15
CA LEU A 385 1.60 -18.17 -8.23
C LEU A 385 1.10 -19.02 -7.06
N GLY A 386 2.02 -19.76 -6.42
CA GLY A 386 1.66 -20.59 -5.28
C GLY A 386 2.85 -20.98 -4.40
N GLN A 387 2.50 -21.35 -3.18
CA GLN A 387 3.41 -21.88 -2.17
C GLN A 387 3.18 -23.37 -1.97
N PRO A 388 4.23 -24.22 -2.05
CA PRO A 388 4.09 -25.66 -1.91
C PRO A 388 3.84 -26.10 -0.47
N LYS A 389 3.11 -27.19 -0.31
CA LYS A 389 2.99 -27.92 0.97
C LYS A 389 4.29 -28.62 1.35
N GLN A 390 4.35 -29.13 2.58
CA GLN A 390 5.49 -29.90 3.02
C GLN A 390 5.69 -31.15 2.13
N GLY A 391 6.85 -31.21 1.47
CA GLY A 391 7.24 -32.34 0.58
C GLY A 391 6.68 -32.25 -0.83
N GLN A 392 5.90 -31.24 -1.18
CA GLN A 392 5.48 -30.93 -2.54
C GLN A 392 6.60 -30.18 -3.27
N THR A 393 6.89 -30.57 -4.50
CA THR A 393 7.88 -29.88 -5.33
C THR A 393 7.25 -28.65 -6.01
N LEU A 394 8.08 -27.67 -6.37
CA LEU A 394 7.64 -26.49 -7.13
C LEU A 394 7.13 -26.88 -8.53
N GLU A 395 7.68 -27.94 -9.11
CA GLU A 395 7.26 -28.48 -10.40
C GLU A 395 5.87 -29.13 -10.33
N GLU A 396 5.56 -29.86 -9.26
CA GLU A 396 4.22 -30.40 -9.02
C GLU A 396 3.19 -29.29 -8.83
N LEU A 397 3.54 -28.23 -8.07
CA LEU A 397 2.66 -27.08 -7.88
C LEU A 397 2.46 -26.29 -9.18
N ARG A 398 3.53 -26.10 -9.99
CA ARG A 398 3.41 -25.50 -11.33
C ARG A 398 2.37 -26.24 -12.17
N ASP A 399 2.41 -27.57 -12.19
CA ASP A 399 1.51 -28.36 -13.01
C ASP A 399 0.05 -28.25 -12.53
N ILE A 400 -0.17 -28.10 -11.22
CA ILE A 400 -1.48 -27.80 -10.64
C ILE A 400 -1.97 -26.42 -11.10
N LEU A 401 -1.15 -25.37 -11.00
CA LEU A 401 -1.50 -24.02 -11.45
C LEU A 401 -1.83 -23.98 -12.96
N LEU A 402 -1.04 -24.69 -13.78
CA LEU A 402 -1.27 -24.77 -15.22
C LEU A 402 -2.57 -25.51 -15.56
N ALA A 403 -2.98 -26.50 -14.76
CA ALA A 403 -4.26 -27.18 -14.92
C ALA A 403 -5.44 -26.22 -14.74
N GLU A 404 -5.40 -25.33 -13.76
CA GLU A 404 -6.44 -24.30 -13.55
C GLU A 404 -6.50 -23.30 -14.72
N VAL A 405 -5.36 -22.86 -15.22
CA VAL A 405 -5.31 -22.00 -16.42
C VAL A 405 -5.87 -22.73 -17.66
N ALA A 406 -5.70 -24.04 -17.74
CA ALA A 406 -6.27 -24.85 -18.83
C ALA A 406 -7.80 -24.90 -18.79
N LEU A 407 -8.44 -24.78 -17.60
CA LEU A 407 -9.89 -24.67 -17.47
C LEU A 407 -10.41 -23.37 -18.10
N LEU A 408 -9.72 -22.24 -17.93
CA LEU A 408 -10.06 -20.99 -18.63
C LEU A 408 -10.02 -21.19 -20.17
N ARG A 409 -8.99 -21.87 -20.67
CA ARG A 409 -8.80 -22.11 -22.10
C ARG A 409 -9.83 -23.04 -22.71
N SER A 410 -10.26 -24.06 -21.98
CA SER A 410 -11.31 -25.01 -22.40
C SER A 410 -12.73 -24.46 -22.22
N GLY A 411 -12.89 -23.41 -21.42
CA GLY A 411 -14.19 -22.88 -21.00
C GLY A 411 -14.88 -23.78 -19.96
N ASP A 412 -14.13 -24.60 -19.25
CA ASP A 412 -14.67 -25.47 -18.19
C ASP A 412 -14.73 -24.71 -16.85
N PHE A 413 -15.61 -23.72 -16.81
CA PHE A 413 -15.95 -22.92 -15.61
C PHE A 413 -17.39 -22.47 -15.68
N ASP A 414 -17.98 -22.18 -14.52
CA ASP A 414 -19.36 -21.68 -14.47
C ASP A 414 -19.45 -20.23 -15.02
N GLY A 415 -20.25 -20.04 -16.08
CA GLY A 415 -20.47 -18.74 -16.70
C GLY A 415 -21.13 -17.71 -15.77
N SER A 416 -21.82 -18.14 -14.70
CA SER A 416 -22.38 -17.23 -13.69
C SER A 416 -21.32 -16.47 -12.89
N LEU A 417 -20.09 -16.95 -12.86
CA LEU A 417 -18.95 -16.26 -12.24
C LEU A 417 -18.67 -14.91 -12.90
N ILE A 418 -18.99 -14.73 -14.18
CA ILE A 418 -18.77 -13.44 -14.88
C ILE A 418 -19.66 -12.37 -14.26
N GLU A 419 -20.96 -12.62 -14.12
CA GLU A 419 -21.90 -11.68 -13.50
C GLU A 419 -21.53 -11.41 -12.04
N ALA A 420 -21.23 -12.47 -11.26
CA ALA A 420 -20.79 -12.34 -9.89
C ALA A 420 -19.51 -11.50 -9.78
N THR A 421 -18.54 -11.70 -10.67
CA THR A 421 -17.31 -10.90 -10.73
C THR A 421 -17.61 -9.42 -11.00
N VAL A 422 -18.45 -9.12 -11.97
CA VAL A 422 -18.85 -7.73 -12.28
C VAL A 422 -19.49 -7.06 -11.07
N ASN A 423 -20.36 -7.76 -10.34
CA ASN A 423 -21.00 -7.24 -9.12
C ASN A 423 -19.98 -6.99 -8.01
N ASN A 424 -19.01 -7.88 -7.82
CA ASN A 424 -17.94 -7.70 -6.85
C ASN A 424 -16.98 -6.57 -7.25
N VAL A 425 -16.68 -6.39 -8.55
CA VAL A 425 -15.89 -5.24 -9.03
C VAL A 425 -16.65 -3.94 -8.78
N LYS A 426 -17.96 -3.91 -9.08
CA LYS A 426 -18.82 -2.75 -8.78
C LYS A 426 -18.78 -2.40 -7.30
N LEU A 427 -18.93 -3.38 -6.41
CA LEU A 427 -18.84 -3.21 -4.96
C LEU A 427 -17.48 -2.62 -4.53
N ARG A 428 -16.35 -3.17 -5.04
CA ARG A 428 -15.01 -2.65 -4.77
C ARG A 428 -14.85 -1.20 -5.22
N LYS A 429 -15.34 -0.86 -6.43
CA LYS A 429 -15.30 0.52 -6.96
C LYS A 429 -16.16 1.48 -6.12
N MET A 430 -17.36 1.07 -5.70
CA MET A 430 -18.20 1.88 -4.81
C MET A 430 -17.47 2.18 -3.49
N ARG A 431 -16.86 1.17 -2.88
CA ARG A 431 -16.09 1.32 -1.63
C ARG A 431 -14.86 2.21 -1.82
N ALA A 432 -14.15 2.08 -2.93
CA ALA A 432 -12.99 2.92 -3.23
C ALA A 432 -13.37 4.40 -3.34
N LEU A 433 -14.58 4.72 -3.81
CA LEU A 433 -15.05 6.11 -3.91
C LEU A 433 -15.34 6.79 -2.56
N GLU A 434 -15.37 6.06 -1.46
CA GLU A 434 -15.41 6.62 -0.11
C GLU A 434 -14.08 7.29 0.30
N SER A 435 -12.98 6.93 -0.36
CA SER A 435 -11.63 7.42 -0.06
C SER A 435 -11.17 8.51 -1.04
N ASN A 436 -10.78 9.68 -0.52
CA ASN A 436 -10.17 10.75 -1.33
C ASN A 436 -8.90 10.27 -2.04
N SER A 437 -8.10 9.44 -1.36
CA SER A 437 -6.88 8.85 -1.94
C SER A 437 -7.19 7.96 -3.15
N ALA A 438 -8.18 7.06 -3.04
CA ALA A 438 -8.54 6.18 -4.14
C ALA A 438 -9.15 6.95 -5.32
N ARG A 439 -10.01 7.97 -5.04
CA ARG A 439 -10.55 8.86 -6.07
C ARG A 439 -9.44 9.56 -6.86
N ALA A 440 -8.49 10.16 -6.17
CA ALA A 440 -7.39 10.88 -6.81
C ALA A 440 -6.40 9.95 -7.52
N ARG A 441 -6.14 8.74 -7.01
CA ARG A 441 -5.30 7.72 -7.69
C ARG A 441 -5.87 7.25 -9.02
N ASN A 442 -7.19 7.21 -9.18
CA ASN A 442 -7.81 6.89 -10.47
C ASN A 442 -7.38 7.89 -11.56
N TYR A 443 -7.21 9.17 -11.20
CA TYR A 443 -6.71 10.19 -12.14
C TYR A 443 -5.24 10.01 -12.46
N VAL A 444 -4.42 9.70 -11.45
CA VAL A 444 -2.99 9.41 -11.64
C VAL A 444 -2.85 8.29 -12.68
N ARG A 445 -3.52 7.17 -12.46
CA ARG A 445 -3.46 6.03 -13.38
C ARG A 445 -3.91 6.39 -14.80
N ALA A 446 -5.08 7.02 -14.94
CA ALA A 446 -5.57 7.45 -16.25
C ALA A 446 -4.60 8.42 -16.95
N PHE A 447 -3.99 9.34 -16.21
CA PHE A 447 -3.01 10.27 -16.76
C PHE A 447 -1.75 9.55 -17.20
N ILE A 448 -1.15 8.70 -16.37
CA ILE A 448 0.11 8.00 -16.66
C ILE A 448 -0.06 7.07 -17.87
N ASP A 449 -1.11 6.26 -17.89
CA ASP A 449 -1.40 5.31 -18.97
C ASP A 449 -1.89 6.00 -20.27
N GLY A 450 -2.12 7.31 -20.22
CA GLY A 450 -2.62 8.07 -21.38
C GLY A 450 -4.07 7.76 -21.74
N ILE A 451 -4.84 7.21 -20.80
CA ILE A 451 -6.25 6.85 -20.98
C ILE A 451 -7.13 8.09 -20.80
N PRO A 452 -7.90 8.51 -21.81
CA PRO A 452 -8.85 9.61 -21.66
C PRO A 452 -9.85 9.32 -20.54
N TRP A 453 -10.12 10.30 -19.67
CA TRP A 453 -11.01 10.09 -18.51
C TRP A 453 -12.40 9.57 -18.90
N LYS A 454 -12.96 10.02 -20.04
CA LYS A 454 -14.23 9.50 -20.60
C LYS A 454 -14.19 7.99 -20.86
N ASP A 455 -13.03 7.44 -21.16
CA ASP A 455 -12.84 6.02 -21.42
C ASP A 455 -12.59 5.25 -20.13
N ALA A 456 -11.89 5.85 -19.16
CA ALA A 456 -11.74 5.30 -17.81
C ALA A 456 -13.09 5.16 -17.07
N CYS A 457 -13.99 6.15 -17.21
CA CYS A 457 -15.34 6.10 -16.60
C CYS A 457 -16.22 4.95 -17.12
N ARG A 458 -15.91 4.37 -18.29
CA ARG A 458 -16.69 3.29 -18.91
C ARG A 458 -16.16 1.88 -18.60
N ASP A 459 -15.33 1.78 -17.62
CA ASP A 459 -14.70 0.51 -17.29
C ASP A 459 -15.71 -0.56 -16.86
N LEU A 460 -16.68 -0.22 -16.00
CA LEU A 460 -17.78 -1.14 -15.64
C LEU A 460 -18.64 -1.56 -16.85
N ASP A 461 -18.86 -0.66 -17.81
CA ASP A 461 -19.60 -1.00 -19.04
C ASP A 461 -18.84 -2.05 -19.86
N ARG A 462 -17.51 -1.89 -19.96
CA ARG A 462 -16.66 -2.86 -20.66
C ARG A 462 -16.62 -4.21 -19.96
N LEU A 463 -16.45 -4.23 -18.64
CA LEU A 463 -16.46 -5.45 -17.84
C LEU A 463 -17.79 -6.19 -17.94
N SER A 464 -18.92 -5.44 -17.89
CA SER A 464 -20.27 -6.01 -18.01
C SER A 464 -20.60 -6.56 -19.41
N ALA A 465 -19.83 -6.16 -20.42
CA ALA A 465 -20.00 -6.65 -21.79
C ALA A 465 -19.18 -7.91 -22.09
N VAL A 466 -18.30 -8.34 -21.17
CA VAL A 466 -17.46 -9.54 -21.36
C VAL A 466 -18.32 -10.79 -21.30
N THR A 467 -18.14 -11.66 -22.29
CA THR A 467 -18.81 -12.95 -22.39
C THR A 467 -17.88 -14.13 -22.05
N LYS A 468 -18.44 -15.31 -21.83
CA LYS A 468 -17.65 -16.53 -21.64
C LYS A 468 -16.76 -16.82 -22.86
N GLU A 469 -17.28 -16.59 -24.05
CA GLU A 469 -16.58 -16.76 -25.31
C GLU A 469 -15.38 -15.80 -25.40
N ASP A 470 -15.50 -14.56 -24.92
CA ASP A 470 -14.39 -13.60 -24.86
C ASP A 470 -13.28 -14.07 -23.91
N VAL A 471 -13.64 -14.60 -22.74
CA VAL A 471 -12.68 -15.15 -21.76
C VAL A 471 -11.95 -16.36 -22.36
N VAL A 472 -12.66 -17.27 -23.02
CA VAL A 472 -12.04 -18.45 -23.66
C VAL A 472 -11.12 -18.03 -24.82
N ALA A 473 -11.57 -17.06 -25.64
CA ALA A 473 -10.75 -16.54 -26.74
C ALA A 473 -9.46 -15.87 -26.20
N PHE A 474 -9.59 -15.02 -25.20
CA PHE A 474 -8.46 -14.38 -24.50
C PHE A 474 -7.48 -15.42 -23.94
N ALA A 475 -7.99 -16.42 -23.21
CA ALA A 475 -7.15 -17.43 -22.59
C ALA A 475 -6.40 -18.27 -23.65
N ASN A 476 -7.01 -18.55 -24.81
CA ASN A 476 -6.34 -19.24 -25.90
C ASN A 476 -5.33 -18.37 -26.66
N GLU A 477 -5.55 -17.05 -26.75
CA GLU A 477 -4.64 -16.12 -27.38
C GLU A 477 -3.42 -15.79 -26.49
N TYR A 478 -3.64 -15.45 -25.21
CA TYR A 478 -2.60 -14.93 -24.34
C TYR A 478 -2.03 -15.96 -23.36
N LEU A 479 -2.83 -16.91 -22.86
CA LEU A 479 -2.42 -17.89 -21.83
C LEU A 479 -2.01 -19.23 -22.45
N GLY A 480 -1.12 -19.19 -23.42
CA GLY A 480 -0.67 -20.37 -24.15
C GLY A 480 -0.01 -21.42 -23.23
N ALA A 481 -0.28 -22.71 -23.50
CA ALA A 481 0.19 -23.85 -22.69
C ALA A 481 1.73 -23.92 -22.56
N ASN A 482 2.46 -23.37 -23.52
CA ASN A 482 3.93 -23.33 -23.55
C ASN A 482 4.49 -21.91 -23.68
N ALA A 483 3.63 -20.88 -23.70
CA ALA A 483 4.00 -19.49 -23.98
C ALA A 483 4.02 -18.66 -22.69
N TYR A 484 4.80 -19.08 -21.69
CA TYR A 484 4.84 -18.44 -20.36
C TYR A 484 6.26 -18.37 -19.79
N ALA A 485 6.48 -17.47 -18.85
CA ALA A 485 7.64 -17.50 -17.98
C ALA A 485 7.29 -18.26 -16.68
N VAL A 486 8.25 -19.00 -16.16
CA VAL A 486 8.17 -19.63 -14.84
C VAL A 486 9.40 -19.27 -14.02
N VAL A 487 9.16 -18.75 -12.83
CA VAL A 487 10.21 -18.49 -11.85
C VAL A 487 10.02 -19.43 -10.66
N TYR A 488 11.03 -20.22 -10.41
CA TYR A 488 11.14 -21.03 -9.19
C TYR A 488 11.97 -20.26 -8.17
N LYS A 489 11.33 -19.72 -7.15
CA LYS A 489 12.01 -19.20 -5.97
C LYS A 489 12.29 -20.38 -5.05
N ARG A 490 13.55 -20.83 -5.03
CA ARG A 490 14.00 -21.97 -4.25
C ARG A 490 14.63 -21.50 -2.93
N GLN A 491 14.47 -22.32 -1.93
CA GLN A 491 15.14 -22.08 -0.65
C GLN A 491 16.64 -22.41 -0.77
N GLY A 492 17.50 -21.45 -0.37
CA GLY A 492 18.95 -21.61 -0.39
C GLY A 492 19.67 -20.29 -0.18
N GLU A 493 20.97 -20.36 -0.02
CA GLU A 493 21.83 -19.17 -0.02
C GLU A 493 21.96 -18.63 -1.44
N ASP A 494 22.02 -17.31 -1.56
CA ASP A 494 22.28 -16.62 -2.82
C ASP A 494 23.67 -16.01 -2.78
N ASP A 495 24.64 -16.78 -3.29
CA ASP A 495 26.04 -16.37 -3.36
C ASP A 495 26.31 -15.21 -4.32
N THR A 496 25.33 -14.81 -5.13
CA THR A 496 25.45 -13.71 -6.10
C THR A 496 25.24 -12.34 -5.45
N VAL A 497 24.58 -12.27 -4.30
CA VAL A 497 24.29 -11.03 -3.58
C VAL A 497 25.58 -10.51 -2.92
N GLN A 498 26.11 -9.45 -3.53
CA GLN A 498 27.23 -8.71 -2.96
C GLN A 498 26.74 -7.40 -2.35
N LYS A 499 27.00 -7.22 -1.06
CA LYS A 499 26.62 -6.00 -0.35
C LYS A 499 27.38 -4.79 -0.91
N ILE A 500 26.65 -3.69 -1.14
CA ILE A 500 27.27 -2.40 -1.42
C ILE A 500 27.90 -1.90 -0.11
N SER A 501 29.19 -1.63 -0.15
CA SER A 501 29.88 -0.91 0.92
C SER A 501 30.40 0.41 0.38
N ALA A 502 30.11 1.49 1.07
CA ALA A 502 30.63 2.82 0.76
C ALA A 502 31.80 3.18 1.71
N PRO A 503 32.73 4.06 1.29
CA PRO A 503 33.67 4.71 2.21
C PRO A 503 32.93 5.48 3.30
N LYS A 504 33.50 5.65 4.48
CA LYS A 504 32.89 6.39 5.57
C LYS A 504 32.74 7.87 5.20
N ILE A 505 31.55 8.41 5.44
CA ILE A 505 31.26 9.83 5.30
C ILE A 505 31.46 10.58 6.63
N THR A 506 31.78 11.86 6.54
CA THR A 506 31.78 12.78 7.69
C THR A 506 30.36 13.12 8.07
N PRO A 507 29.93 12.95 9.34
CA PRO A 507 28.61 13.36 9.78
C PRO A 507 28.35 14.84 9.48
N ILE A 508 27.25 15.13 8.76
CA ILE A 508 26.91 16.48 8.34
C ILE A 508 26.29 17.31 9.48
N VAL A 509 26.33 18.63 9.31
CA VAL A 509 25.58 19.57 10.16
C VAL A 509 24.13 19.60 9.69
N THR A 510 23.18 19.37 10.59
CA THR A 510 21.77 19.29 10.23
C THR A 510 21.00 20.63 10.31
N ASN A 511 21.58 21.66 10.99
CA ASN A 511 20.90 22.96 11.18
C ASN A 511 19.42 22.85 11.56
N ARG A 512 19.07 21.83 12.32
CA ARG A 512 17.69 21.42 12.60
C ARG A 512 16.83 22.54 13.20
N ASP A 513 17.43 23.41 14.00
CA ASP A 513 16.73 24.51 14.69
C ASP A 513 16.69 25.81 13.86
N GLN A 514 17.20 25.77 12.62
CA GLN A 514 17.19 26.88 11.69
C GLN A 514 15.96 26.81 10.76
N ALA A 515 15.62 27.97 10.19
CA ALA A 515 14.51 28.09 9.24
C ALA A 515 14.87 29.12 8.15
N SER A 516 14.49 28.80 6.90
CA SER A 516 14.60 29.76 5.78
C SER A 516 13.58 30.91 5.92
N ALA A 517 13.81 31.98 5.17
CA ALA A 517 12.82 33.07 5.08
C ALA A 517 11.50 32.60 4.47
N PHE A 518 11.57 31.66 3.49
CA PHE A 518 10.40 31.06 2.85
C PHE A 518 9.50 30.31 3.86
N LEU A 519 10.10 29.49 4.73
CA LEU A 519 9.36 28.78 5.78
C LEU A 519 8.67 29.78 6.73
N GLN A 520 9.36 30.86 7.14
CA GLN A 520 8.78 31.90 8.00
C GLN A 520 7.62 32.61 7.31
N GLU A 521 7.70 32.86 6.00
CA GLU A 521 6.59 33.46 5.24
C GLU A 521 5.37 32.53 5.20
N ILE A 522 5.56 31.23 4.95
CA ILE A 522 4.48 30.25 4.96
C ILE A 522 3.84 30.15 6.35
N GLN A 523 4.66 30.11 7.42
CA GLN A 523 4.17 30.04 8.80
C GLN A 523 3.32 31.25 9.18
N ASN A 524 3.65 32.45 8.66
CA ASN A 524 2.96 33.70 8.97
C ASN A 524 1.86 34.05 7.93
N ALA A 525 1.65 33.19 6.92
CA ALA A 525 0.60 33.43 5.93
C ALA A 525 -0.79 33.41 6.61
N PRO A 526 -1.68 34.37 6.29
CA PRO A 526 -3.03 34.35 6.84
C PRO A 526 -3.84 33.19 6.26
N VAL A 527 -4.38 32.36 7.13
CA VAL A 527 -5.19 31.21 6.78
C VAL A 527 -6.50 31.26 7.55
N ALA A 528 -7.63 31.02 6.88
CA ALA A 528 -8.92 30.91 7.53
C ALA A 528 -8.95 29.68 8.46
N PRO A 529 -9.48 29.79 9.69
CA PRO A 529 -9.55 28.63 10.58
C PRO A 529 -10.56 27.61 10.06
N ILE A 530 -10.25 26.34 10.31
CA ILE A 530 -11.20 25.23 10.18
C ILE A 530 -11.77 24.95 11.56
N GLU A 531 -13.10 25.00 11.68
CA GLU A 531 -13.76 24.65 12.93
C GLU A 531 -13.72 23.11 13.10
N PRO A 532 -13.25 22.61 14.26
CA PRO A 532 -13.17 21.19 14.50
C PRO A 532 -14.57 20.57 14.62
N VAL A 533 -14.77 19.43 13.97
CA VAL A 533 -15.98 18.63 14.10
C VAL A 533 -15.65 17.40 14.95
N TYR A 534 -16.22 17.38 16.16
CA TYR A 534 -16.03 16.24 17.06
C TYR A 534 -17.14 15.21 16.88
N VAL A 535 -16.76 13.95 16.88
CA VAL A 535 -17.73 12.84 16.89
C VAL A 535 -18.48 12.86 18.23
N ASP A 536 -19.78 12.93 18.15
CA ASP A 536 -20.68 12.80 19.30
C ASP A 536 -21.40 11.44 19.21
N PHE A 537 -20.87 10.43 19.87
CA PHE A 537 -21.39 9.07 19.81
C PHE A 537 -22.87 8.97 20.25
N SER A 538 -23.39 9.96 20.98
CA SER A 538 -24.80 9.99 21.36
C SER A 538 -25.72 10.52 20.24
N LYS A 539 -25.16 11.19 19.22
CA LYS A 539 -25.90 11.77 18.10
C LYS A 539 -25.57 11.11 16.77
N ASP A 540 -24.28 10.74 16.60
CA ASP A 540 -23.76 10.24 15.33
C ASP A 540 -24.05 8.76 15.12
N MET A 541 -24.41 8.04 16.17
CA MET A 541 -24.83 6.65 16.17
C MET A 541 -25.97 6.42 17.17
N SER A 542 -26.71 5.35 16.98
CA SER A 542 -27.69 4.89 17.99
C SER A 542 -27.23 3.56 18.62
N ARG A 543 -27.66 3.35 19.84
CA ARG A 543 -27.41 2.10 20.59
C ARG A 543 -28.75 1.51 21.00
N PHE A 544 -28.94 0.22 20.81
CA PHE A 544 -30.11 -0.50 21.30
C PHE A 544 -29.78 -1.95 21.65
N THR A 545 -30.57 -2.51 22.57
CA THR A 545 -30.48 -3.92 22.93
C THR A 545 -31.37 -4.75 22.03
N LEU A 546 -30.81 -5.75 21.37
CA LEU A 546 -31.55 -6.68 20.51
C LEU A 546 -32.19 -7.79 21.31
N ALA A 547 -31.42 -8.37 22.25
CA ALA A 547 -31.83 -9.35 23.25
C ALA A 547 -30.91 -9.22 24.48
N PRO A 548 -31.26 -9.81 25.64
CA PRO A 548 -30.31 -9.85 26.76
C PRO A 548 -28.97 -10.39 26.35
N GLY A 549 -27.91 -9.64 26.60
CA GLY A 549 -26.54 -10.00 26.18
C GLY A 549 -26.13 -9.61 24.78
N ALA A 550 -27.01 -9.03 23.97
CA ALA A 550 -26.67 -8.55 22.60
C ALA A 550 -27.02 -7.07 22.44
N GLU A 551 -25.99 -6.23 22.36
CA GLU A 551 -26.13 -4.79 22.08
C GLU A 551 -25.75 -4.47 20.64
N VAL A 552 -26.49 -3.54 20.00
CA VAL A 552 -26.19 -3.07 18.64
C VAL A 552 -25.79 -1.61 18.69
N LEU A 553 -24.63 -1.31 18.11
CA LEU A 553 -24.22 0.02 17.74
C LEU A 553 -24.54 0.22 16.24
N TYR A 554 -25.44 1.14 15.96
CA TYR A 554 -25.98 1.36 14.64
C TYR A 554 -25.56 2.71 14.09
N LYS A 555 -25.11 2.71 12.82
CA LYS A 555 -24.92 3.91 12.01
C LYS A 555 -25.49 3.65 10.61
N HIS A 556 -26.37 4.57 10.14
CA HIS A 556 -26.86 4.53 8.77
C HIS A 556 -25.75 4.91 7.77
N ASN A 557 -25.66 4.18 6.67
CA ASN A 557 -24.78 4.54 5.55
C ASN A 557 -25.57 5.40 4.55
N ASP A 558 -25.29 6.70 4.54
CA ASP A 558 -25.91 7.66 3.63
C ASP A 558 -25.14 7.81 2.31
N LEU A 559 -23.99 7.16 2.16
CA LEU A 559 -23.09 7.33 1.02
C LEU A 559 -23.40 6.35 -0.12
N ASN A 560 -23.75 5.11 0.23
CA ASN A 560 -23.98 4.04 -0.75
C ASN A 560 -24.73 2.84 -0.13
N ASP A 561 -24.94 1.80 -0.94
CA ASP A 561 -25.67 0.60 -0.54
C ASP A 561 -24.79 -0.49 0.10
N ILE A 562 -23.60 -0.16 0.59
CA ILE A 562 -22.71 -1.13 1.22
C ILE A 562 -23.02 -1.27 2.71
N PHE A 563 -23.08 -2.51 3.20
CA PHE A 563 -23.17 -2.77 4.62
C PHE A 563 -21.89 -3.41 5.17
N THR A 564 -21.67 -3.20 6.45
CA THR A 564 -20.76 -3.96 7.31
C THR A 564 -21.49 -4.32 8.59
N LEU A 565 -21.48 -5.59 8.94
CA LEU A 565 -21.94 -6.11 10.21
C LEU A 565 -20.79 -6.84 10.87
N ASN A 566 -20.45 -6.44 12.10
CA ASN A 566 -19.37 -7.04 12.87
C ASN A 566 -19.87 -7.43 14.25
N ALA A 567 -19.91 -8.74 14.57
CA ALA A 567 -20.23 -9.22 15.90
C ALA A 567 -18.93 -9.51 16.66
N ILE A 568 -18.79 -8.96 17.86
CA ILE A 568 -17.57 -8.97 18.69
C ILE A 568 -17.87 -9.66 20.01
N TYR A 569 -17.12 -10.70 20.30
CA TYR A 569 -17.19 -11.52 21.53
C TYR A 569 -15.91 -11.29 22.34
N ASN A 570 -16.02 -10.89 23.62
CA ASN A 570 -14.88 -10.61 24.50
C ASN A 570 -14.18 -11.91 24.97
N ARG A 571 -13.91 -12.81 24.04
CA ARG A 571 -13.17 -14.06 24.26
C ARG A 571 -12.18 -14.27 23.13
N GLY A 572 -10.90 -14.20 23.44
CA GLY A 572 -9.81 -14.33 22.48
C GLY A 572 -8.78 -15.39 22.89
N ASN A 573 -7.66 -15.40 22.17
CA ASN A 573 -6.58 -16.37 22.35
C ASN A 573 -5.96 -16.34 23.75
N LEU A 574 -6.05 -15.20 24.48
CA LEU A 574 -5.55 -15.10 25.85
C LEU A 574 -6.37 -15.96 26.83
N GLN A 575 -7.66 -16.16 26.56
CA GLN A 575 -8.52 -17.04 27.34
C GLN A 575 -8.53 -18.47 26.80
N ASP A 576 -8.41 -18.66 25.48
CA ASP A 576 -8.35 -19.98 24.85
C ASP A 576 -7.48 -19.93 23.58
N PRO A 577 -6.23 -20.43 23.64
CA PRO A 577 -5.28 -20.38 22.52
C PRO A 577 -5.68 -21.24 21.31
N ALA A 578 -6.74 -22.04 21.40
CA ALA A 578 -7.23 -22.86 20.29
C ALA A 578 -8.22 -22.12 19.37
N LEU A 579 -8.69 -20.92 19.75
CA LEU A 579 -9.73 -20.22 19.00
C LEU A 579 -9.28 -19.81 17.59
N GLU A 580 -8.04 -19.35 17.41
CA GLU A 580 -7.50 -19.03 16.10
C GLU A 580 -7.54 -20.24 15.15
N MET A 581 -7.11 -21.41 15.66
CA MET A 581 -7.19 -22.67 14.91
C MET A 581 -8.64 -23.08 14.65
N ALA A 582 -9.53 -22.89 15.61
CA ALA A 582 -10.95 -23.26 15.51
C ALA A 582 -11.66 -22.46 14.42
N PHE A 583 -11.47 -21.14 14.38
CA PHE A 583 -12.04 -20.29 13.33
C PHE A 583 -11.37 -20.53 11.97
N GLY A 584 -10.07 -20.76 11.93
CA GLY A 584 -9.37 -21.15 10.72
C GLY A 584 -9.87 -22.47 10.15
N TYR A 585 -10.17 -23.46 11.00
CA TYR A 585 -10.74 -24.74 10.61
C TYR A 585 -12.15 -24.59 10.03
N LEU A 586 -13.01 -23.78 10.65
CA LEU A 586 -14.38 -23.50 10.19
C LEU A 586 -14.42 -23.05 8.71
N SER A 587 -13.44 -22.31 8.26
CA SER A 587 -13.38 -21.77 6.88
C SER A 587 -13.25 -22.86 5.80
N TYR A 588 -12.90 -24.08 6.17
CA TYR A 588 -12.77 -25.23 5.27
C TYR A 588 -13.97 -26.19 5.32
N LEU A 589 -15.00 -25.86 6.08
CA LEU A 589 -16.10 -26.79 6.32
C LEU A 589 -17.37 -26.37 5.58
N GLY A 590 -18.20 -27.37 5.31
CA GLY A 590 -19.58 -27.23 4.87
C GLY A 590 -20.57 -27.70 5.93
N THR A 591 -21.86 -27.70 5.55
CA THR A 591 -22.97 -28.20 6.36
C THR A 591 -23.54 -29.52 5.78
N ASP A 592 -24.68 -29.98 6.27
CA ASP A 592 -25.39 -31.11 5.69
C ASP A 592 -25.95 -30.82 4.29
N ASP A 593 -26.28 -29.56 4.06
CA ASP A 593 -27.00 -29.10 2.86
C ASP A 593 -26.12 -28.34 1.86
N MET A 594 -24.88 -28.01 2.24
CA MET A 594 -23.98 -27.17 1.43
C MET A 594 -22.52 -27.55 1.62
N THR A 595 -21.80 -27.78 0.52
CA THR A 595 -20.34 -27.97 0.56
C THR A 595 -19.61 -26.66 0.85
N PRO A 596 -18.32 -26.70 1.25
CA PRO A 596 -17.51 -25.49 1.43
C PRO A 596 -17.44 -24.64 0.15
N GLU A 597 -17.32 -25.29 -1.01
CA GLU A 597 -17.24 -24.64 -2.32
C GLU A 597 -18.57 -23.98 -2.70
N GLU A 598 -19.70 -24.63 -2.41
CA GLU A 598 -21.06 -24.09 -2.62
C GLU A 598 -21.29 -22.88 -1.71
N PHE A 599 -20.87 -22.92 -0.43
CA PHE A 599 -20.92 -21.80 0.50
C PHE A 599 -20.12 -20.59 -0.04
N ALA A 600 -18.88 -20.81 -0.42
CA ALA A 600 -18.00 -19.78 -0.95
C ALA A 600 -18.57 -19.16 -2.24
N SER A 601 -19.05 -19.98 -3.17
CA SER A 601 -19.69 -19.55 -4.42
C SER A 601 -20.97 -18.77 -4.18
N ARG A 602 -21.79 -19.19 -3.20
CA ARG A 602 -23.03 -18.49 -2.86
C ARG A 602 -22.75 -17.11 -2.26
N MET A 603 -21.81 -17.01 -1.33
CA MET A 603 -21.38 -15.75 -0.75
C MET A 603 -20.83 -14.78 -1.81
N TYR A 604 -20.02 -15.31 -2.75
CA TYR A 604 -19.49 -14.51 -3.85
C TYR A 604 -20.57 -14.00 -4.80
N ALA A 605 -21.56 -14.85 -5.14
CA ALA A 605 -22.71 -14.47 -5.96
C ALA A 605 -23.57 -13.37 -5.31
N LEU A 606 -23.66 -13.35 -3.97
CA LEU A 606 -24.30 -12.29 -3.20
C LEU A 606 -23.48 -10.99 -3.13
N ALA A 607 -22.30 -10.95 -3.71
CA ALA A 607 -21.31 -9.89 -3.49
C ALA A 607 -21.12 -9.59 -1.99
N CYS A 608 -20.99 -10.65 -1.19
CA CYS A 608 -20.76 -10.60 0.24
C CYS A 608 -19.50 -11.37 0.60
N SER A 609 -18.75 -10.84 1.56
CA SER A 609 -17.57 -11.49 2.13
C SER A 609 -17.75 -11.74 3.62
N ILE A 610 -17.14 -12.81 4.11
CA ILE A 610 -17.09 -13.17 5.52
C ILE A 610 -15.66 -13.26 5.99
N SER A 611 -15.39 -12.82 7.21
CA SER A 611 -14.14 -13.02 7.91
C SER A 611 -14.42 -13.48 9.34
N PHE A 612 -13.87 -14.61 9.70
CA PHE A 612 -13.82 -15.11 11.08
C PHE A 612 -12.43 -14.86 11.66
N GLY A 613 -12.35 -14.53 12.94
CA GLY A 613 -11.06 -14.37 13.58
C GLY A 613 -11.10 -14.38 15.11
N ALA A 614 -10.02 -14.88 15.70
CA ALA A 614 -9.73 -14.74 17.12
C ALA A 614 -8.45 -13.93 17.29
N GLY A 615 -8.59 -12.75 17.88
CA GLY A 615 -7.48 -11.92 18.32
C GLY A 615 -7.03 -12.29 19.74
N THR A 616 -6.17 -11.47 20.32
CA THR A 616 -5.66 -11.68 21.68
C THR A 616 -6.78 -11.64 22.73
N THR A 617 -7.70 -10.67 22.64
CA THR A 617 -8.70 -10.37 23.68
C THR A 617 -10.13 -10.68 23.27
N SER A 618 -10.40 -10.76 21.96
CA SER A 618 -11.74 -10.95 21.41
C SER A 618 -11.73 -11.83 20.18
N SER A 619 -12.87 -12.47 19.91
CA SER A 619 -13.18 -13.10 18.63
C SER A 619 -14.25 -12.30 17.92
N SER A 620 -14.30 -12.39 16.60
CA SER A 620 -15.31 -11.72 15.81
C SER A 620 -15.63 -12.46 14.53
N PHE A 621 -16.83 -12.22 14.00
CA PHE A 621 -17.10 -12.41 12.60
C PHE A 621 -17.56 -11.08 11.98
N ARG A 622 -17.14 -10.85 10.76
CA ARG A 622 -17.49 -9.65 10.02
C ARG A 622 -18.03 -10.04 8.66
N ILE A 623 -19.23 -9.60 8.35
CA ILE A 623 -19.85 -9.73 7.03
C ILE A 623 -19.91 -8.34 6.40
N SER A 624 -19.59 -8.24 5.11
CA SER A 624 -19.67 -6.98 4.36
C SER A 624 -20.02 -7.24 2.91
N GLY A 625 -20.86 -6.39 2.32
CA GLY A 625 -21.30 -6.56 0.95
C GLY A 625 -22.43 -5.60 0.57
N LEU A 626 -23.27 -5.98 -0.41
CA LEU A 626 -24.44 -5.21 -0.81
C LEU A 626 -25.54 -5.35 0.25
N GLY A 627 -26.12 -4.22 0.67
CA GLY A 627 -27.11 -4.17 1.75
C GLY A 627 -28.35 -5.01 1.53
N GLU A 628 -28.79 -5.14 0.28
CA GLU A 628 -29.95 -5.98 -0.10
C GLU A 628 -29.73 -7.48 0.21
N ASN A 629 -28.45 -7.93 0.24
CA ASN A 629 -28.08 -9.33 0.44
C ASN A 629 -27.71 -9.66 1.89
N MET A 630 -27.71 -8.68 2.82
CA MET A 630 -27.27 -8.83 4.19
C MET A 630 -27.98 -9.99 4.91
N ALA A 631 -29.29 -10.05 4.85
CA ALA A 631 -30.08 -11.04 5.59
C ALA A 631 -29.76 -12.47 5.15
N GLU A 632 -29.57 -12.70 3.85
CA GLU A 632 -29.20 -14.00 3.31
C GLU A 632 -27.77 -14.38 3.68
N ALA A 633 -26.84 -13.44 3.56
CA ALA A 633 -25.44 -13.67 3.94
C ALA A 633 -25.28 -14.01 5.43
N VAL A 634 -26.01 -13.32 6.32
CA VAL A 634 -26.01 -13.63 7.78
C VAL A 634 -26.57 -15.04 8.02
N ARG A 635 -27.70 -15.43 7.37
CA ARG A 635 -28.26 -16.80 7.51
C ARG A 635 -27.27 -17.88 7.10
N LEU A 636 -26.56 -17.70 5.98
CA LEU A 636 -25.55 -18.65 5.50
C LEU A 636 -24.44 -18.82 6.51
N VAL A 637 -23.98 -17.73 7.11
CA VAL A 637 -22.91 -17.75 8.12
C VAL A 637 -23.38 -18.44 9.40
N GLU A 638 -24.58 -18.13 9.85
CA GLU A 638 -25.18 -18.76 11.05
C GLU A 638 -25.40 -20.26 10.83
N ASP A 639 -25.87 -20.65 9.65
CA ASP A 639 -26.05 -22.06 9.30
C ASP A 639 -24.72 -22.82 9.33
N LEU A 640 -23.66 -22.22 8.76
CA LEU A 640 -22.30 -22.79 8.80
C LEU A 640 -21.82 -22.97 10.26
N VAL A 641 -21.95 -21.95 11.11
CA VAL A 641 -21.52 -22.02 12.52
C VAL A 641 -22.25 -23.11 13.30
N GLN A 642 -23.56 -23.18 13.12
CA GLN A 642 -24.41 -24.12 13.89
C GLN A 642 -24.31 -25.57 13.38
N HIS A 643 -24.19 -25.74 12.06
CA HIS A 643 -24.34 -27.05 11.41
C HIS A 643 -23.05 -27.52 10.68
N ALA A 644 -21.91 -26.82 10.86
CA ALA A 644 -20.65 -27.27 10.27
C ALA A 644 -20.34 -28.73 10.63
N ARG A 645 -19.99 -29.52 9.60
CA ARG A 645 -19.64 -30.92 9.76
C ARG A 645 -18.17 -31.09 10.07
N PRO A 646 -17.83 -31.90 11.08
CA PRO A 646 -16.44 -32.24 11.34
C PRO A 646 -15.85 -33.07 10.21
N ASP A 647 -14.63 -32.71 9.77
CA ASP A 647 -13.82 -33.44 8.79
C ASP A 647 -12.38 -33.60 9.29
N GLU A 648 -12.04 -34.81 9.72
CA GLU A 648 -10.71 -35.12 10.26
C GLU A 648 -9.62 -35.11 9.19
N ALA A 649 -9.95 -35.31 7.91
CA ALA A 649 -8.96 -35.24 6.82
C ALA A 649 -8.58 -33.78 6.57
N VAL A 650 -9.56 -32.87 6.49
CA VAL A 650 -9.35 -31.42 6.41
C VAL A 650 -8.55 -30.92 7.62
N LEU A 651 -8.88 -31.38 8.82
CA LEU A 651 -8.15 -31.01 10.03
C LEU A 651 -6.70 -31.52 10.02
N ALA A 652 -6.47 -32.73 9.52
CA ALA A 652 -5.10 -33.28 9.40
C ALA A 652 -4.24 -32.44 8.45
N ASN A 653 -4.80 -32.03 7.33
CA ASN A 653 -4.14 -31.13 6.38
C ASN A 653 -3.85 -29.76 7.02
N LEU A 654 -4.85 -29.14 7.67
CA LEU A 654 -4.66 -27.85 8.36
C LEU A 654 -3.55 -27.92 9.40
N LYS A 655 -3.48 -29.00 10.20
CA LYS A 655 -2.39 -29.21 11.16
C LYS A 655 -1.01 -29.27 10.48
N ALA A 656 -0.91 -30.01 9.38
CA ALA A 656 0.33 -30.10 8.62
C ALA A 656 0.75 -28.74 8.04
N ASP A 657 -0.20 -27.98 7.51
CA ASP A 657 0.02 -26.65 6.94
C ASP A 657 0.43 -25.64 8.02
N LEU A 658 -0.20 -25.66 9.19
CA LEU A 658 0.18 -24.85 10.34
C LEU A 658 1.60 -25.18 10.84
N MET A 659 1.96 -26.46 10.90
CA MET A 659 3.32 -26.87 11.27
C MET A 659 4.37 -26.38 10.26
N LYS A 660 4.06 -26.46 8.97
CA LYS A 660 4.93 -25.91 7.92
C LYS A 660 5.03 -24.37 8.04
N SER A 661 3.93 -23.68 8.19
CA SER A 661 3.90 -22.22 8.35
C SER A 661 4.72 -21.75 9.56
N ARG A 662 4.69 -22.48 10.68
CA ARG A 662 5.55 -22.22 11.85
C ARG A 662 7.04 -22.45 11.55
N ALA A 663 7.37 -23.42 10.74
CA ALA A 663 8.75 -23.66 10.32
C ALA A 663 9.23 -22.56 9.38
N ASP A 664 8.39 -22.14 8.45
CA ASP A 664 8.66 -21.08 7.49
C ASP A 664 8.80 -19.71 8.17
N ALA A 665 7.95 -19.40 9.14
CA ALA A 665 8.03 -18.15 9.90
C ALA A 665 9.39 -17.93 10.60
N LYS A 666 10.09 -19.01 10.98
CA LYS A 666 11.44 -18.93 11.55
C LYS A 666 12.51 -18.51 10.53
N ARG A 667 12.18 -18.52 9.24
CA ARG A 667 13.03 -18.14 8.11
C ARG A 667 12.71 -16.74 7.57
N SER A 668 11.67 -16.11 8.08
CA SER A 668 11.31 -14.73 7.76
C SER A 668 11.86 -13.79 8.83
N GLN A 669 12.71 -12.84 8.43
CA GLN A 669 13.24 -11.82 9.32
C GLN A 669 12.12 -11.00 9.97
N ARG A 670 11.09 -10.68 9.21
CA ARG A 670 9.91 -9.95 9.69
C ARG A 670 9.17 -10.73 10.78
N SER A 671 8.92 -12.01 10.56
CA SER A 671 8.24 -12.88 11.56
C SER A 671 9.08 -13.07 12.81
N CYS A 672 10.39 -13.25 12.68
CA CYS A 672 11.31 -13.33 13.81
C CYS A 672 11.34 -12.03 14.63
N ASN A 673 11.34 -10.87 13.97
CA ASN A 673 11.31 -9.57 14.63
C ASN A 673 9.98 -9.33 15.34
N ALA A 674 8.85 -9.69 14.73
CA ALA A 674 7.52 -9.59 15.35
C ALA A 674 7.41 -10.46 16.61
N ALA A 675 7.87 -11.71 16.54
CA ALA A 675 7.89 -12.63 17.67
C ALA A 675 8.79 -12.12 18.82
N LEU A 676 9.96 -11.56 18.47
CA LEU A 676 10.88 -10.97 19.46
C LEU A 676 10.24 -9.76 20.14
N THR A 677 9.57 -8.90 19.38
CA THR A 677 8.88 -7.70 19.88
C THR A 677 7.76 -8.10 20.85
N GLN A 678 6.92 -9.08 20.48
CA GLN A 678 5.86 -9.59 21.35
C GLN A 678 6.43 -10.21 22.64
N TYR A 679 7.53 -10.97 22.52
CA TYR A 679 8.19 -11.58 23.68
C TYR A 679 8.79 -10.54 24.64
N ILE A 680 9.37 -9.46 24.12
CA ILE A 680 9.87 -8.35 24.92
C ILE A 680 8.75 -7.64 25.67
N GLN A 681 7.63 -7.39 24.99
CA GLN A 681 6.50 -6.64 25.54
C GLN A 681 5.73 -7.41 26.61
N TYR A 682 5.46 -8.70 26.39
CA TYR A 682 4.53 -9.47 27.21
C TYR A 682 5.17 -10.67 27.90
N GLY A 683 6.35 -11.10 27.49
CA GLY A 683 7.08 -12.20 28.11
C GLY A 683 6.61 -13.60 27.70
N PRO A 684 7.28 -14.65 28.22
CA PRO A 684 7.05 -16.03 27.81
C PRO A 684 5.68 -16.60 28.23
N GLU A 685 5.11 -16.13 29.35
CA GLU A 685 3.83 -16.64 29.83
C GLU A 685 2.67 -16.19 28.93
N PHE A 686 2.75 -14.97 28.39
CA PHE A 686 1.82 -14.50 27.38
C PHE A 686 1.87 -15.37 26.11
N VAL A 687 3.06 -15.65 25.61
CA VAL A 687 3.21 -16.50 24.39
C VAL A 687 2.63 -17.90 24.63
N LYS A 688 2.84 -18.48 25.82
CA LYS A 688 2.24 -19.77 26.18
C LYS A 688 0.72 -19.71 26.30
N ALA A 689 0.18 -18.60 26.80
CA ALA A 689 -1.25 -18.43 26.97
C ALA A 689 -1.99 -18.20 25.65
N THR A 690 -1.33 -17.56 24.68
CA THR A 690 -1.96 -17.16 23.41
C THR A 690 -1.68 -18.10 22.23
N SER A 691 -0.84 -19.12 22.39
CA SER A 691 -0.44 -20.02 21.30
C SER A 691 -0.45 -21.48 21.74
N LEU A 692 -1.02 -22.35 20.91
CA LEU A 692 -0.94 -23.80 21.12
C LEU A 692 0.51 -24.26 20.90
N SER A 693 1.04 -25.10 21.80
CA SER A 693 2.24 -25.88 21.51
C SER A 693 1.99 -26.86 20.36
N ASP A 694 3.04 -27.34 19.70
CA ASP A 694 2.90 -28.32 18.61
C ASP A 694 2.16 -29.59 19.06
N ALA A 695 2.43 -30.06 20.28
CA ALA A 695 1.74 -31.22 20.86
C ALA A 695 0.24 -30.97 21.10
N GLN A 696 -0.12 -29.79 21.60
CA GLN A 696 -1.54 -29.41 21.78
C GLN A 696 -2.22 -29.27 20.42
N LEU A 697 -1.61 -28.57 19.46
CA LEU A 697 -2.12 -28.42 18.10
C LEU A 697 -2.41 -29.80 17.48
N MET A 698 -1.46 -30.70 17.53
CA MET A 698 -1.61 -32.05 16.97
C MET A 698 -2.68 -32.89 17.67
N SER A 699 -2.97 -32.63 18.94
CA SER A 699 -3.98 -33.39 19.73
C SER A 699 -5.42 -32.90 19.57
N MET A 700 -5.65 -31.71 19.00
CA MET A 700 -7.01 -31.17 18.78
C MET A 700 -7.82 -32.07 17.86
N THR A 701 -9.12 -32.22 18.13
CA THR A 701 -10.06 -32.92 17.24
C THR A 701 -11.03 -31.94 16.60
N SER A 702 -11.64 -32.33 15.49
CA SER A 702 -12.64 -31.55 14.78
C SER A 702 -13.80 -31.15 15.69
N GLU A 703 -14.32 -32.10 16.45
CA GLU A 703 -15.42 -31.85 17.40
C GLU A 703 -15.05 -30.84 18.47
N GLN A 704 -13.81 -30.91 19.02
CA GLN A 704 -13.33 -29.94 20.01
C GLN A 704 -13.24 -28.53 19.42
N LEU A 705 -12.74 -28.37 18.20
CA LEU A 705 -12.64 -27.08 17.56
C LEU A 705 -14.02 -26.48 17.27
N LEU A 706 -14.95 -27.26 16.72
CA LEU A 706 -16.31 -26.80 16.45
C LEU A 706 -17.09 -26.47 17.73
N ALA A 707 -16.88 -27.24 18.80
CA ALA A 707 -17.48 -26.93 20.12
C ALA A 707 -17.00 -25.55 20.62
N LYS A 708 -15.72 -25.23 20.44
CA LYS A 708 -15.17 -23.91 20.83
C LYS A 708 -15.75 -22.75 20.02
N VAL A 709 -15.94 -22.93 18.71
CA VAL A 709 -16.63 -21.95 17.89
C VAL A 709 -18.03 -21.68 18.41
N ARG A 710 -18.82 -22.74 18.62
CA ARG A 710 -20.21 -22.61 19.12
C ARG A 710 -20.26 -21.98 20.50
N GLU A 711 -19.34 -22.38 21.39
CA GLU A 711 -19.22 -21.78 22.73
C GLU A 711 -18.99 -20.28 22.69
N VAL A 712 -18.20 -19.77 21.71
CA VAL A 712 -18.00 -18.31 21.51
C VAL A 712 -19.28 -17.66 21.01
N PHE A 713 -19.98 -18.27 20.05
CA PHE A 713 -21.22 -17.72 19.47
C PHE A 713 -22.40 -17.70 20.44
N ASP A 714 -22.37 -18.51 21.48
CA ASP A 714 -23.38 -18.52 22.58
C ASP A 714 -23.13 -17.43 23.64
N LEU A 715 -21.98 -16.70 23.59
CA LEU A 715 -21.65 -15.62 24.50
C LEU A 715 -22.43 -14.33 24.22
N GLY A 716 -22.57 -13.49 25.23
CA GLY A 716 -23.02 -12.12 25.04
C GLY A 716 -21.97 -11.33 24.23
N HIS A 717 -22.44 -10.48 23.34
CA HIS A 717 -21.60 -9.80 22.35
C HIS A 717 -22.13 -8.44 21.93
N GLU A 718 -21.30 -7.66 21.28
CA GLU A 718 -21.66 -6.41 20.63
C GLU A 718 -21.73 -6.60 19.11
N ILE A 719 -22.73 -5.96 18.49
CA ILE A 719 -22.91 -5.93 17.03
C ILE A 719 -22.69 -4.50 16.57
N LEU A 720 -21.72 -4.30 15.68
CA LEU A 720 -21.51 -3.04 15.01
C LEU A 720 -22.14 -3.13 13.62
N TYR A 721 -23.11 -2.28 13.34
CA TYR A 721 -23.75 -2.19 12.03
C TYR A 721 -23.54 -0.81 11.41
N TYR A 722 -22.99 -0.80 10.21
CA TYR A 722 -22.95 0.34 9.32
C TYR A 722 -23.49 -0.08 7.96
N GLY A 723 -24.61 0.49 7.51
CA GLY A 723 -25.24 0.08 6.25
C GLY A 723 -26.50 0.83 5.90
N PRO A 724 -27.09 0.60 4.70
CA PRO A 724 -28.22 1.34 4.16
C PRO A 724 -29.57 1.00 4.81
N MET A 725 -29.68 -0.15 5.53
CA MET A 725 -30.92 -0.56 6.15
C MET A 725 -31.28 0.37 7.32
N GLN A 726 -32.53 0.84 7.36
CA GLN A 726 -32.99 1.71 8.44
C GLN A 726 -33.02 0.98 9.79
N GLU A 727 -32.71 1.68 10.89
CA GLU A 727 -32.68 1.12 12.26
C GLU A 727 -33.96 0.33 12.61
N ARG A 728 -35.11 0.88 12.24
CA ARG A 728 -36.41 0.20 12.50
C ARG A 728 -36.49 -1.15 11.80
N GLU A 729 -35.99 -1.23 10.59
CA GLU A 729 -35.99 -2.46 9.78
C GLU A 729 -34.96 -3.46 10.31
N LEU A 730 -33.75 -2.97 10.64
CA LEU A 730 -32.68 -3.78 11.23
C LEU A 730 -33.15 -4.47 12.53
N LYS A 731 -33.90 -3.76 13.39
CA LYS A 731 -34.50 -4.32 14.61
C LYS A 731 -35.49 -5.46 14.36
N GLN A 732 -36.03 -5.55 13.16
CA GLN A 732 -36.95 -6.63 12.77
C GLN A 732 -36.20 -7.77 12.11
N VAL A 733 -35.27 -7.45 11.19
CA VAL A 733 -34.57 -8.46 10.38
C VAL A 733 -33.49 -9.21 11.21
N LEU A 734 -32.69 -8.47 11.99
CA LEU A 734 -31.54 -9.06 12.66
C LEU A 734 -31.89 -10.19 13.63
N PRO A 735 -32.95 -10.12 14.46
CA PRO A 735 -33.36 -11.24 15.33
C PRO A 735 -33.82 -12.48 14.59
N GLU A 736 -34.20 -12.36 13.30
CA GLU A 736 -34.66 -13.48 12.48
C GLU A 736 -33.51 -14.22 11.80
N VAL A 737 -32.34 -13.58 11.70
CA VAL A 737 -31.21 -14.10 10.91
C VAL A 737 -29.95 -14.33 11.73
N HIS A 738 -29.80 -13.71 12.90
CA HIS A 738 -28.64 -13.80 13.78
C HIS A 738 -28.98 -14.53 15.06
N HIS A 739 -28.15 -15.51 15.41
CA HIS A 739 -28.32 -16.33 16.62
C HIS A 739 -27.91 -15.56 17.87
N ILE A 740 -28.79 -15.54 18.86
CA ILE A 740 -28.50 -15.04 20.20
C ILE A 740 -28.96 -16.11 21.19
N ALA A 741 -28.05 -16.67 21.95
CA ALA A 741 -28.41 -17.67 22.97
C ALA A 741 -29.34 -17.06 24.01
N PRO A 742 -30.41 -17.77 24.46
CA PRO A 742 -31.39 -17.23 25.38
C PRO A 742 -30.82 -16.80 26.75
N ASP A 743 -29.70 -17.38 27.13
CA ASP A 743 -28.96 -17.14 28.37
C ASP A 743 -27.60 -16.49 28.14
N ALA A 744 -27.44 -15.83 27.00
CA ALA A 744 -26.20 -15.10 26.62
C ALA A 744 -25.81 -14.11 27.73
N VAL A 745 -24.59 -14.25 28.23
CA VAL A 745 -24.03 -13.36 29.26
C VAL A 745 -22.80 -12.64 28.67
N PRO A 746 -22.72 -11.31 28.81
CA PRO A 746 -21.53 -10.58 28.42
C PRO A 746 -20.29 -11.05 29.19
N VAL A 747 -19.22 -11.36 28.50
CA VAL A 747 -17.94 -11.72 29.07
C VAL A 747 -17.14 -10.45 29.33
N PRO A 748 -16.54 -10.27 30.51
CA PRO A 748 -15.65 -9.13 30.76
C PRO A 748 -14.46 -9.12 29.82
N GLU A 749 -14.09 -7.95 29.36
CA GLU A 749 -12.90 -7.75 28.57
C GLU A 749 -11.64 -8.08 29.38
N VAL A 750 -10.69 -8.79 28.81
CA VAL A 750 -9.41 -9.15 29.45
C VAL A 750 -8.28 -8.46 28.72
N HIS A 751 -7.49 -7.68 29.46
CA HIS A 751 -6.37 -6.93 28.90
C HIS A 751 -5.04 -7.62 29.15
N PRO A 752 -4.15 -7.76 28.15
CA PRO A 752 -2.82 -8.29 28.37
C PRO A 752 -1.96 -7.25 29.11
N ALA A 753 -1.33 -7.67 30.20
CA ALA A 753 -0.39 -6.81 30.94
C ALA A 753 1.01 -6.83 30.28
N MET A 754 1.62 -5.66 30.11
CA MET A 754 2.99 -5.56 29.66
C MET A 754 3.97 -6.06 30.74
N LEU A 755 5.09 -6.65 30.29
CA LEU A 755 6.11 -7.20 31.17
C LEU A 755 7.03 -6.08 31.69
N THR A 756 6.94 -5.80 32.98
CA THR A 756 7.89 -4.91 33.66
C THR A 756 9.16 -5.66 34.00
N THR A 757 10.33 -5.13 33.66
CA THR A 757 11.63 -5.75 33.99
C THR A 757 12.43 -4.87 34.94
N PRO A 758 12.97 -5.40 36.06
CA PRO A 758 13.70 -4.61 37.03
C PRO A 758 15.10 -4.23 36.57
N THR A 759 15.60 -4.86 35.52
CA THR A 759 16.96 -4.63 34.96
C THR A 759 16.94 -4.66 33.47
N ASP A 760 17.91 -3.99 32.83
CA ASP A 760 18.09 -4.02 31.39
C ASP A 760 18.35 -5.47 30.92
N ARG A 761 17.69 -5.83 29.79
CA ARG A 761 17.88 -7.12 29.13
C ARG A 761 18.24 -6.88 27.67
N VAL A 762 19.07 -7.75 27.11
CA VAL A 762 19.36 -7.83 25.69
C VAL A 762 18.90 -9.18 25.20
N LEU A 763 17.95 -9.17 24.26
CA LEU A 763 17.42 -10.38 23.64
C LEU A 763 17.91 -10.40 22.18
N LEU A 764 18.38 -11.55 21.74
CA LEU A 764 18.90 -11.73 20.38
C LEU A 764 18.20 -12.89 19.71
N VAL A 765 17.76 -12.66 18.48
CA VAL A 765 17.41 -13.72 17.53
C VAL A 765 18.48 -13.72 16.46
N GLN A 766 19.17 -14.85 16.31
CA GLN A 766 20.16 -14.99 15.25
C GLN A 766 19.44 -15.23 13.92
N TYR A 767 19.71 -14.34 12.99
CA TYR A 767 19.20 -14.40 11.63
C TYR A 767 20.32 -13.97 10.67
N ASP A 768 20.50 -14.69 9.57
CA ASP A 768 21.52 -14.34 8.59
C ASP A 768 20.95 -13.38 7.55
N ALA A 769 21.09 -12.09 7.83
CA ALA A 769 20.70 -11.01 6.95
C ALA A 769 21.80 -9.95 6.88
N PRO A 770 21.85 -9.19 5.78
CA PRO A 770 22.78 -8.05 5.63
C PRO A 770 22.52 -6.95 6.63
N GLN A 771 21.29 -6.78 7.06
CA GLN A 771 20.85 -5.75 8.01
C GLN A 771 20.51 -6.35 9.38
N ILE A 772 20.64 -5.53 10.39
CA ILE A 772 20.23 -5.81 11.77
C ILE A 772 19.09 -4.88 12.14
N ASN A 773 18.01 -5.44 12.64
CA ASN A 773 16.94 -4.72 13.29
C ASN A 773 17.24 -4.60 14.78
N TYR A 774 17.36 -3.39 15.28
CA TYR A 774 17.52 -3.10 16.70
C TYR A 774 16.28 -2.37 17.20
N THR A 775 15.63 -2.96 18.20
CA THR A 775 14.48 -2.34 18.87
C THR A 775 14.82 -2.17 20.35
N ARG A 776 14.68 -0.95 20.86
CA ARG A 776 14.67 -0.67 22.30
C ARG A 776 13.25 -0.53 22.76
N PHE A 777 12.88 -1.30 23.76
CA PHE A 777 11.58 -1.21 24.42
C PHE A 777 11.78 -0.84 25.89
N SER A 778 10.95 0.04 26.43
CA SER A 778 10.97 0.44 27.83
C SER A 778 9.54 0.74 28.30
N ASP A 779 9.15 0.09 29.39
CA ASP A 779 7.93 0.36 30.12
C ASP A 779 8.31 0.61 31.59
N ARG A 780 7.83 1.70 32.18
CA ARG A 780 8.08 2.04 33.58
C ARG A 780 6.96 1.59 34.53
N GLY A 781 5.89 1.00 34.00
CA GLY A 781 4.71 0.64 34.77
C GLY A 781 3.86 1.84 35.19
N GLU A 782 4.03 2.98 34.55
CA GLU A 782 3.22 4.18 34.76
C GLU A 782 1.88 4.03 34.01
N THR A 783 0.76 4.04 34.74
CA THR A 783 -0.58 3.97 34.15
C THR A 783 -0.86 5.19 33.28
N PHE A 784 -1.54 4.96 32.17
CA PHE A 784 -1.92 6.00 31.23
C PHE A 784 -2.81 7.05 31.89
N ASP A 785 -2.45 8.32 31.69
CA ASP A 785 -3.28 9.47 32.05
C ASP A 785 -3.75 10.18 30.77
N PRO A 786 -5.06 10.16 30.43
CA PRO A 786 -5.57 10.85 29.23
C PRO A 786 -5.24 12.34 29.17
N ALA A 787 -5.03 13.00 30.32
CA ALA A 787 -4.66 14.41 30.36
C ALA A 787 -3.30 14.69 29.70
N THR A 788 -2.44 13.69 29.59
CA THR A 788 -1.09 13.81 28.97
C THR A 788 -1.10 13.57 27.46
N ALA A 789 -2.24 13.32 26.83
CA ALA A 789 -2.32 12.97 25.41
C ALA A 789 -1.69 14.05 24.50
N ALA A 790 -1.90 15.34 24.81
CA ALA A 790 -1.30 16.45 24.07
C ALA A 790 0.23 16.50 24.21
N ASP A 791 0.75 16.29 25.44
CA ASP A 791 2.20 16.25 25.71
C ASP A 791 2.85 15.07 24.98
N LEU A 792 2.16 13.92 24.94
CA LEU A 792 2.60 12.73 24.23
C LEU A 792 2.69 12.97 22.73
N ALA A 793 1.67 13.61 22.16
CA ALA A 793 1.65 13.96 20.73
C ALA A 793 2.81 14.91 20.38
N LEU A 794 3.00 15.98 21.16
CA LEU A 794 4.10 16.93 20.98
C LEU A 794 5.48 16.28 21.14
N PHE A 795 5.64 15.40 22.13
CA PHE A 795 6.90 14.68 22.30
C PHE A 795 7.23 13.80 21.08
N ASN A 796 6.26 13.06 20.57
CA ASN A 796 6.46 12.19 19.40
C ASN A 796 6.79 13.00 18.15
N GLU A 797 6.10 14.12 17.92
CA GLU A 797 6.34 15.02 16.80
C GLU A 797 7.74 15.65 16.84
N TYR A 798 8.21 16.00 18.03
CA TYR A 798 9.56 16.54 18.20
C TYR A 798 10.65 15.48 18.14
N PHE A 799 10.45 14.31 18.75
CA PHE A 799 11.54 13.37 19.03
C PHE A 799 11.72 12.29 17.98
N GLY A 800 10.64 11.65 17.50
CA GLY A 800 10.80 10.46 16.68
C GLY A 800 9.72 10.11 15.65
N GLY A 801 8.74 10.99 15.44
CA GLY A 801 7.55 10.70 14.62
C GLY A 801 7.69 10.95 13.11
N GLY A 802 8.67 11.74 12.65
CA GLY A 802 8.83 12.12 11.23
C GLY A 802 10.27 12.42 10.83
N MET A 803 10.50 12.83 9.58
CA MET A 803 11.83 13.10 9.02
C MET A 803 12.53 14.31 9.68
N ASN A 804 11.77 15.17 10.31
CA ASN A 804 12.24 16.39 10.97
C ASN A 804 12.61 16.19 12.45
N THR A 805 12.41 14.98 12.98
CA THR A 805 12.60 14.65 14.39
C THR A 805 14.06 14.44 14.77
N VAL A 806 14.34 14.49 16.08
CA VAL A 806 15.69 14.30 16.62
C VAL A 806 16.28 12.96 16.16
N VAL A 807 15.52 11.87 16.26
CA VAL A 807 16.01 10.52 15.94
C VAL A 807 16.36 10.39 14.46
N PHE A 808 15.47 10.86 13.59
CA PHE A 808 15.70 10.76 12.15
C PHE A 808 16.87 11.64 11.70
N GLN A 809 16.91 12.89 12.12
CA GLN A 809 17.98 13.82 11.77
C GLN A 809 19.35 13.38 12.24
N GLU A 810 19.45 12.79 13.44
CA GLU A 810 20.72 12.39 14.02
C GLU A 810 21.22 11.03 13.49
N LEU A 811 20.33 10.09 13.20
CA LEU A 811 20.74 8.74 12.83
C LEU A 811 20.76 8.53 11.31
N ARG A 812 19.77 9.06 10.58
CA ARG A 812 19.71 8.93 9.12
C ARG A 812 20.43 10.10 8.42
N GLU A 813 19.95 11.32 8.62
CA GLU A 813 20.45 12.48 7.84
C GLU A 813 21.91 12.81 8.15
N ALA A 814 22.26 12.96 9.44
CA ALA A 814 23.61 13.36 9.82
C ALA A 814 24.67 12.29 9.57
N ARG A 815 24.31 11.01 9.69
CA ARG A 815 25.28 9.91 9.75
C ARG A 815 25.10 8.83 8.70
N GLY A 816 23.97 8.80 7.98
CA GLY A 816 23.67 7.78 6.99
C GLY A 816 23.69 6.35 7.55
N LEU A 817 23.30 6.16 8.83
CA LEU A 817 23.44 4.85 9.49
C LEU A 817 22.36 3.86 9.11
N ALA A 818 21.21 4.34 8.64
CA ALA A 818 20.03 3.52 8.41
C ALA A 818 19.09 4.18 7.41
N TYR A 819 18.36 3.38 6.65
CA TYR A 819 17.22 3.85 5.87
C TYR A 819 16.03 4.22 6.79
N SER A 820 15.77 3.40 7.81
CA SER A 820 14.66 3.60 8.75
C SER A 820 15.17 3.74 10.19
N ALA A 821 14.84 4.86 10.83
CA ALA A 821 15.08 5.13 12.24
C ALA A 821 13.95 5.96 12.82
N TRP A 822 13.34 5.50 13.89
CA TRP A 822 12.24 6.20 14.55
C TRP A 822 12.19 5.88 16.04
N ALA A 823 11.49 6.72 16.81
CA ALA A 823 11.15 6.44 18.19
C ALA A 823 9.74 6.94 18.50
N ARG A 824 9.10 6.31 19.47
CA ARG A 824 7.74 6.64 19.88
C ARG A 824 7.55 6.40 21.37
N LEU A 825 6.95 7.36 22.06
CA LEU A 825 6.31 7.17 23.34
C LEU A 825 4.83 6.87 23.07
N ALA A 826 4.40 5.64 23.33
CA ALA A 826 3.08 5.16 22.97
C ALA A 826 2.15 5.13 24.17
N ALA A 827 0.93 5.64 23.97
CA ALA A 827 -0.20 5.36 24.85
C ALA A 827 -0.60 3.88 24.70
N PRO A 828 -1.11 3.24 25.75
CA PRO A 828 -1.65 1.90 25.66
C PRO A 828 -2.95 1.87 24.85
N ARG A 829 -3.32 0.68 24.39
CA ARG A 829 -4.62 0.46 23.72
C ARG A 829 -5.81 0.60 24.68
N PHE A 830 -5.62 0.24 25.95
CA PHE A 830 -6.66 0.24 27.00
C PHE A 830 -6.33 1.28 28.08
N ALA A 831 -7.34 1.90 28.66
CA ALA A 831 -7.18 2.98 29.64
C ALA A 831 -6.44 2.56 30.93
N ASP A 832 -6.46 1.26 31.26
CA ASP A 832 -5.74 0.69 32.41
C ASP A 832 -4.31 0.21 32.08
N GLY A 833 -3.88 0.39 30.84
CA GLY A 833 -2.54 0.04 30.39
C GLY A 833 -1.47 1.07 30.79
N THR A 834 -0.23 0.80 30.44
CA THR A 834 0.94 1.61 30.79
C THR A 834 1.58 2.23 29.53
N TYR A 835 2.32 3.33 29.71
CA TYR A 835 3.11 3.92 28.62
C TYR A 835 4.26 3.05 28.22
N SER A 836 4.55 2.98 26.94
CA SER A 836 5.72 2.31 26.43
C SER A 836 6.54 3.22 25.53
N PHE A 837 7.88 3.22 25.69
CA PHE A 837 8.80 3.86 24.77
C PHE A 837 9.43 2.82 23.87
N ILE A 838 9.35 3.04 22.57
CA ILE A 838 9.89 2.17 21.54
C ILE A 838 10.82 3.00 20.66
N ALA A 839 12.05 2.53 20.44
CA ALA A 839 12.95 3.10 19.44
C ALA A 839 13.44 1.98 18.53
N TYR A 840 13.47 2.25 17.24
CA TYR A 840 13.81 1.28 16.20
C TYR A 840 14.84 1.86 15.23
N ILE A 841 15.77 1.00 14.80
CA ILE A 841 16.68 1.28 13.70
C ILE A 841 16.99 -0.02 12.94
N ALA A 842 16.93 0.06 11.62
CA ALA A 842 17.44 -0.97 10.72
C ALA A 842 18.74 -0.47 10.11
N THR A 843 19.86 -1.19 10.35
CA THR A 843 21.19 -0.73 9.97
C THR A 843 22.05 -1.89 9.49
N GLN A 844 23.18 -1.57 8.85
CA GLN A 844 24.15 -2.57 8.43
C GLN A 844 24.79 -3.28 9.62
N ARG A 845 25.06 -4.57 9.47
CA ARG A 845 25.69 -5.41 10.49
C ARG A 845 27.05 -4.87 10.98
N SER A 846 27.79 -4.19 10.11
CA SER A 846 29.07 -3.56 10.45
C SER A 846 28.97 -2.35 11.38
N GLU A 847 27.80 -1.67 11.43
CA GLU A 847 27.55 -0.46 12.22
C GLU A 847 26.94 -0.74 13.62
N GLU A 848 26.63 -2.00 13.93
CA GLU A 848 26.02 -2.43 15.20
C GLU A 848 26.70 -1.85 16.45
N ARG A 849 28.05 -1.84 16.48
CA ARG A 849 28.81 -1.30 17.62
C ARG A 849 28.64 0.21 17.82
N ARG A 850 28.32 0.92 16.74
CA ARG A 850 28.19 2.38 16.73
C ARG A 850 26.82 2.80 17.25
N VAL A 851 25.77 2.19 16.70
CA VAL A 851 24.39 2.40 17.11
C VAL A 851 24.17 2.08 18.59
N GLY A 852 24.68 0.96 19.07
CA GLY A 852 24.54 0.55 20.48
C GLY A 852 25.22 1.50 21.47
N LYS A 853 26.28 2.23 21.08
CA LYS A 853 26.93 3.24 21.92
C LYS A 853 26.17 4.56 21.94
N GLU A 854 25.67 5.02 20.81
CA GLU A 854 25.02 6.33 20.69
C GLU A 854 23.60 6.33 21.27
N CYS A 855 22.85 5.23 21.17
CA CYS A 855 21.57 5.07 21.87
C CYS A 855 21.71 5.01 23.40
N ARG A 856 22.92 4.69 23.94
CA ARG A 856 23.18 4.69 25.39
C ARG A 856 23.65 6.04 25.94
N SER A 857 24.22 6.90 25.10
CA SER A 857 24.83 8.16 25.53
C SER A 857 23.85 9.33 25.58
N ARG A 858 22.61 9.13 25.16
CA ARG A 858 21.49 10.08 25.23
C ARG A 858 20.28 9.41 25.89
#